data_4bf35b058092ed7614cbc4b6a123789d
#
_entry.id   4bf35b058092ed7614cbc4b6a123789d
#
_cell.length_a   1.000
_cell.length_b   1.000
_cell.length_c   1.000
_cell.angle_alpha   90.00
_cell.angle_beta   90.00
_cell.angle_gamma   90.00
#
_symmetry.space_group_name_H-M   'P 1'
#
loop_
_entity.id
_entity.type
_entity.pdbx_description
1 polymer ?
#
loop_
_entity_poly.entity_id
_entity_poly.type
_entity_poly.pdbx_seq_one_letter_code
_entity_poly.pdbx_strand_id
1 'polypeptide(L)'
;MLGNSSQQLAFDKINTILAKHSSLLDAFSEIEPIILELFDAQRMSIFQRRRQHQDLVARFKTGKATQEIKVPISPLSIAGYVALAQRPIVIADPYNKEELEGIHPRLRFADKFDKSSNFRTNNILCVPVLNAGVLLGVMQLINKQTGPFNGSDLTVAKQLTELLGNKFRYELGGTNHPFDLLLHKNQIAPAALTDLLNSTNDQRTIVQRLMSEHSIREHDIGNTLSVHYQVPYIPYLPEKYHLFQNDSRLNLSYLKRNLVAVIADVHERPIVLMAEPNNAALLMEIESAMGIDSYEIAVALPNQVLQYLGEGGGNGAPGEMSEILDEISAGDDEGEDQVDEMSDDAPAVVRLVSRVLHDAKRLNASDIHVDPEKGGPTRVRMRIDGVCRDMSQIPQSHHSAVIARIKILSNLNIAEKRVPQDGKLAFRMNGQLVEVRVATIPTVAGEGVVMRILASGGAMPIDKMNLAPSNMNRLESMIRKPHGILLVVGPTGSGKTTTLHAVLGYLNTPEKKIWTAEDPVEITQAGLQQVQVSPKIGFTFANALRAFLRADPDIILIGEMRDKETAHAGIEASLTGHLVLSTLHTNSAPETITRLLDLGLDPVNFSDACVGILAQRLIRTLCKSCKQQYPASENDIAFIKRQYGESYLNELDLPSPLMLHKADGCEECGGTGYRGRTGVHELLGMTPELRGLIYKEGSVSDMKEQAMKDGMRTLVQDAIYKVIKGDTDLAQVQIVSGAE
;
A
#
# COMPACT_ATOMS: atom_id res chain seq x y z
N MET A 1 19.32 33.97 48.55
CA MET A 1 19.31 32.50 48.73
C MET A 1 18.28 31.99 49.77
N LEU A 2 17.20 32.74 50.06
CA LEU A 2 16.13 32.31 50.99
C LEU A 2 14.78 32.04 50.29
N GLY A 3 14.75 32.06 48.95
CA GLY A 3 13.53 31.76 48.15
C GLY A 3 13.39 30.31 47.69
N ASN A 4 14.40 29.45 47.85
CA ASN A 4 14.44 28.12 47.24
C ASN A 4 13.72 27.00 48.01
N SER A 5 13.50 27.13 49.33
CA SER A 5 12.95 26.00 50.09
C SER A 5 11.45 25.82 49.92
N SER A 6 10.67 26.90 49.84
CA SER A 6 9.20 26.79 49.60
C SER A 6 8.87 26.36 48.19
N GLN A 7 9.59 26.84 47.18
CA GLN A 7 9.44 26.44 45.79
C GLN A 7 9.81 24.98 45.59
N GLN A 8 10.96 24.55 46.18
CA GLN A 8 11.38 23.15 46.12
C GLN A 8 10.35 22.22 46.77
N LEU A 9 9.80 22.62 47.93
CA LEU A 9 8.77 21.84 48.61
C LEU A 9 7.49 21.71 47.78
N ALA A 10 7.09 22.78 47.07
CA ALA A 10 5.94 22.73 46.17
C ALA A 10 6.19 21.80 44.98
N PHE A 11 7.38 21.85 44.37
CA PHE A 11 7.76 20.92 43.30
C PHE A 11 7.79 19.46 43.77
N ASP A 12 8.31 19.18 44.94
CA ASP A 12 8.38 17.84 45.52
C ASP A 12 6.96 17.29 45.79
N LYS A 13 6.05 18.15 46.29
CA LYS A 13 4.63 17.79 46.44
C LYS A 13 3.97 17.49 45.10
N ILE A 14 4.16 18.35 44.07
CA ILE A 14 3.64 18.15 42.74
C ILE A 14 4.18 16.84 42.17
N ASN A 15 5.49 16.58 42.23
CA ASN A 15 6.08 15.33 41.76
C ASN A 15 5.49 14.10 42.47
N THR A 16 5.25 14.18 43.76
CA THR A 16 4.63 13.08 44.54
C THR A 16 3.21 12.78 44.07
N ILE A 17 2.41 13.83 43.82
CA ILE A 17 1.04 13.69 43.29
C ILE A 17 1.11 13.14 41.89
N LEU A 18 1.94 13.70 41.01
CA LEU A 18 2.09 13.21 39.65
C LEU A 18 2.56 11.76 39.59
N ALA A 19 3.38 11.29 40.54
CA ALA A 19 3.80 9.88 40.60
C ALA A 19 2.66 8.92 40.95
N LYS A 20 1.63 9.37 41.68
CA LYS A 20 0.46 8.56 42.08
C LYS A 20 -0.57 8.42 40.98
N HIS A 21 -0.68 9.40 40.08
CA HIS A 21 -1.71 9.44 39.05
C HIS A 21 -1.11 9.09 37.67
N SER A 22 -1.83 8.28 36.95
CA SER A 22 -1.50 7.91 35.54
C SER A 22 -2.07 8.88 34.51
N SER A 23 -3.02 9.74 34.91
CA SER A 23 -3.71 10.72 34.08
C SER A 23 -3.57 12.14 34.66
N LEU A 24 -3.38 13.11 33.77
CA LEU A 24 -3.36 14.54 34.16
C LEU A 24 -4.74 14.98 34.65
N LEU A 25 -5.83 14.41 34.11
CA LEU A 25 -7.20 14.72 34.53
C LEU A 25 -7.41 14.40 36.03
N ASP A 26 -6.90 13.24 36.47
CA ASP A 26 -7.02 12.81 37.85
C ASP A 26 -6.09 13.62 38.76
N ALA A 27 -4.88 13.93 38.29
CA ALA A 27 -3.91 14.71 39.03
C ALA A 27 -4.25 16.20 39.16
N PHE A 28 -4.99 16.75 38.17
CA PHE A 28 -5.21 18.20 38.03
C PHE A 28 -5.88 18.81 39.25
N SER A 29 -6.91 18.17 39.78
CA SER A 29 -7.62 18.66 40.98
C SER A 29 -6.75 18.78 42.22
N GLU A 30 -5.69 17.95 42.35
CA GLU A 30 -4.76 17.97 43.48
C GLU A 30 -3.58 18.93 43.22
N ILE A 31 -3.10 19.07 41.99
CA ILE A 31 -1.96 19.95 41.69
C ILE A 31 -2.37 21.42 41.47
N GLU A 32 -3.58 21.68 40.99
CA GLU A 32 -4.07 23.05 40.72
C GLU A 32 -3.93 23.98 41.94
N PRO A 33 -4.42 23.64 43.16
CA PRO A 33 -4.30 24.50 44.33
C PRO A 33 -2.83 24.80 44.66
N ILE A 34 -1.95 23.82 44.54
CA ILE A 34 -0.50 23.98 44.83
C ILE A 34 0.14 24.92 43.81
N ILE A 35 -0.23 24.82 42.54
CA ILE A 35 0.28 25.70 41.49
C ILE A 35 -0.24 27.12 41.67
N LEU A 36 -1.53 27.29 41.98
CA LEU A 36 -2.10 28.62 42.25
C LEU A 36 -1.43 29.29 43.46
N GLU A 37 -1.19 28.57 44.55
CA GLU A 37 -0.45 29.04 45.69
C GLU A 37 1.00 29.42 45.37
N LEU A 38 1.71 28.54 44.61
CA LEU A 38 3.09 28.73 44.18
C LEU A 38 3.31 30.02 43.40
N PHE A 39 2.33 30.38 42.53
CA PHE A 39 2.39 31.58 41.69
C PHE A 39 1.58 32.75 42.23
N ASP A 40 0.91 32.59 43.38
CA ASP A 40 -0.04 33.56 43.92
C ASP A 40 -1.09 34.00 42.87
N ALA A 41 -1.52 33.05 42.03
CA ALA A 41 -2.41 33.28 40.88
C ALA A 41 -3.87 32.92 41.20
N GLN A 42 -4.80 33.66 40.60
CA GLN A 42 -6.24 33.41 40.82
C GLN A 42 -6.79 32.27 39.94
N ARG A 43 -6.27 32.12 38.74
CA ARG A 43 -6.71 31.08 37.80
C ARG A 43 -5.57 30.49 37.00
N MET A 44 -5.73 29.22 36.62
CA MET A 44 -4.86 28.59 35.66
C MET A 44 -5.69 27.85 34.60
N SER A 45 -5.08 27.69 33.43
CA SER A 45 -5.61 26.85 32.37
C SER A 45 -4.46 26.15 31.65
N ILE A 46 -4.67 24.88 31.29
CA ILE A 46 -3.80 24.16 30.39
C ILE A 46 -4.56 23.89 29.10
N PHE A 47 -4.11 24.52 28.04
CA PHE A 47 -4.63 24.35 26.70
C PHE A 47 -3.88 23.19 26.03
N GLN A 48 -4.61 22.23 25.52
CA GLN A 48 -4.07 21.10 24.77
C GLN A 48 -4.11 21.45 23.27
N ARG A 49 -3.03 21.12 22.54
CA ARG A 49 -3.01 21.25 21.08
C ARG A 49 -3.76 20.10 20.44
N ARG A 50 -4.73 20.41 19.57
CA ARG A 50 -5.36 19.41 18.69
C ARG A 50 -4.55 19.27 17.40
N ARG A 51 -4.05 18.05 17.11
CA ARG A 51 -3.17 17.82 15.95
C ARG A 51 -3.85 18.05 14.60
N GLN A 52 -5.14 17.79 14.50
CA GLN A 52 -5.90 17.88 13.25
C GLN A 52 -6.51 19.25 12.99
N HIS A 53 -6.64 20.04 14.03
CA HIS A 53 -7.12 21.42 13.95
C HIS A 53 -5.96 22.33 14.34
N GLN A 54 -5.82 23.46 13.67
CA GLN A 54 -4.84 24.47 14.06
C GLN A 54 -5.35 25.29 15.26
N ASP A 55 -5.80 24.61 16.32
CA ASP A 55 -6.33 25.24 17.51
C ASP A 55 -5.88 24.57 18.82
N LEU A 56 -6.12 25.27 19.92
CA LEU A 56 -5.91 24.87 21.29
C LEU A 56 -7.25 24.73 22.00
N VAL A 57 -7.39 23.74 22.85
CA VAL A 57 -8.58 23.53 23.67
C VAL A 57 -8.21 23.53 25.14
N ALA A 58 -8.87 24.37 25.95
CA ALA A 58 -8.69 24.39 27.41
C ALA A 58 -9.44 23.21 28.03
N ARG A 59 -8.72 22.13 28.32
CA ARG A 59 -9.26 20.94 29.01
C ARG A 59 -9.17 21.03 30.53
N PHE A 60 -8.13 21.71 31.02
CA PHE A 60 -7.84 21.84 32.44
C PHE A 60 -7.90 23.31 32.80
N LYS A 61 -8.83 23.71 33.69
CA LYS A 61 -9.06 25.10 34.07
C LYS A 61 -9.68 25.22 35.43
N THR A 62 -9.33 26.31 36.14
CA THR A 62 -9.91 26.66 37.41
C THR A 62 -11.42 26.95 37.31
N GLY A 63 -12.21 26.34 38.20
CA GLY A 63 -13.65 26.57 38.32
C GLY A 63 -14.52 25.72 37.41
N LYS A 64 -15.81 25.60 37.77
CA LYS A 64 -16.84 24.85 36.99
C LYS A 64 -17.33 25.67 35.82
N ALA A 65 -16.54 25.86 34.78
CA ALA A 65 -17.03 26.51 33.57
C ALA A 65 -17.59 25.44 32.61
N THR A 66 -18.84 25.57 32.23
CA THR A 66 -19.59 24.66 31.37
C THR A 66 -19.26 24.79 29.88
N GLN A 67 -18.49 25.78 29.45
CA GLN A 67 -18.11 25.95 28.04
C GLN A 67 -16.64 25.60 27.78
N GLU A 68 -16.43 24.81 26.72
CA GLU A 68 -15.12 24.51 26.18
C GLU A 68 -14.51 25.76 25.53
N ILE A 69 -13.30 26.15 25.93
CA ILE A 69 -12.60 27.31 25.35
C ILE A 69 -11.72 26.80 24.22
N LYS A 70 -12.09 27.15 22.97
CA LYS A 70 -11.29 26.87 21.76
C LYS A 70 -10.60 28.14 21.30
N VAL A 71 -9.29 28.05 21.01
CA VAL A 71 -8.47 29.18 20.60
C VAL A 71 -7.61 28.78 19.41
N PRO A 72 -7.69 29.47 18.25
CA PRO A 72 -6.86 29.15 17.10
C PRO A 72 -5.38 29.41 17.41
N ILE A 73 -4.48 28.57 16.86
CA ILE A 73 -3.03 28.80 16.90
C ILE A 73 -2.70 29.91 15.91
N SER A 74 -2.77 31.12 16.38
CA SER A 74 -2.57 32.32 15.58
C SER A 74 -2.19 33.50 16.49
N PRO A 75 -1.67 34.61 15.95
CA PRO A 75 -1.38 35.81 16.73
C PRO A 75 -2.61 36.57 17.24
N LEU A 76 -3.83 36.09 17.00
CA LEU A 76 -5.08 36.77 17.38
C LEU A 76 -5.48 36.54 18.84
N SER A 77 -4.74 35.70 19.58
CA SER A 77 -4.95 35.43 21.00
C SER A 77 -3.63 35.13 21.70
N ILE A 78 -3.59 35.37 23.02
CA ILE A 78 -2.38 35.21 23.83
C ILE A 78 -1.89 33.76 23.82
N ALA A 79 -2.76 32.80 24.16
CA ALA A 79 -2.40 31.38 24.13
C ALA A 79 -2.07 30.88 22.72
N GLY A 80 -2.82 31.34 21.70
CA GLY A 80 -2.55 31.02 20.30
C GLY A 80 -1.20 31.54 19.80
N TYR A 81 -0.81 32.75 20.21
CA TYR A 81 0.49 33.31 19.89
C TYR A 81 1.62 32.52 20.54
N VAL A 82 1.51 32.20 21.85
CA VAL A 82 2.51 31.39 22.57
C VAL A 82 2.69 30.01 21.92
N ALA A 83 1.59 29.41 21.48
CA ALA A 83 1.67 28.15 20.73
C ALA A 83 2.37 28.31 19.38
N LEU A 84 2.10 29.39 18.65
CA LEU A 84 2.71 29.68 17.36
C LEU A 84 4.21 29.99 17.48
N ALA A 85 4.53 30.92 18.41
CA ALA A 85 5.89 31.40 18.60
C ALA A 85 6.78 30.41 19.44
N GLN A 86 6.15 29.48 20.15
CA GLN A 86 6.79 28.57 21.12
C GLN A 86 7.69 29.30 22.12
N ARG A 87 7.30 30.52 22.47
CA ARG A 87 8.01 31.36 23.43
C ARG A 87 7.06 31.81 24.53
N PRO A 88 7.49 31.77 25.79
CA PRO A 88 6.68 32.26 26.88
C PRO A 88 6.56 33.77 26.85
N ILE A 89 5.43 34.29 27.33
CA ILE A 89 5.21 35.72 27.47
C ILE A 89 4.64 36.06 28.84
N VAL A 90 4.99 37.26 29.32
CA VAL A 90 4.42 37.89 30.48
C VAL A 90 3.76 39.17 30.04
N ILE A 91 2.54 39.40 30.48
CA ILE A 91 1.73 40.58 30.11
C ILE A 91 1.30 41.22 31.42
N ALA A 92 1.67 42.49 31.63
CA ALA A 92 1.36 43.26 32.84
C ALA A 92 -0.09 43.79 32.80
N ASP A 93 -0.60 44.19 31.65
CA ASP A 93 -2.00 44.59 31.47
C ASP A 93 -2.50 44.07 30.06
N PRO A 94 -3.36 43.05 30.00
CA PRO A 94 -3.84 42.52 28.75
C PRO A 94 -4.81 43.48 28.00
N TYR A 95 -5.28 44.56 28.63
CA TYR A 95 -6.08 45.60 27.98
C TYR A 95 -5.21 46.72 27.40
N ASN A 96 -3.92 46.78 27.74
CA ASN A 96 -2.97 47.73 27.15
C ASN A 96 -2.58 47.30 25.72
N LYS A 97 -3.09 47.99 24.74
CA LYS A 97 -2.84 47.69 23.33
C LYS A 97 -1.38 47.89 22.93
N GLU A 98 -0.71 48.89 23.47
CA GLU A 98 0.69 49.18 23.18
C GLU A 98 1.59 48.08 23.66
N GLU A 99 1.36 47.48 24.84
CA GLU A 99 2.05 46.35 25.37
C GLU A 99 1.90 45.11 24.48
N LEU A 100 0.65 44.84 24.06
CA LEU A 100 0.37 43.70 23.16
C LEU A 100 0.98 43.88 21.76
N GLU A 101 0.87 45.07 21.19
CA GLU A 101 1.44 45.38 19.87
C GLU A 101 2.95 45.40 19.86
N GLY A 102 3.59 45.74 21.01
CA GLY A 102 5.03 45.61 21.24
C GLY A 102 5.52 44.16 21.21
N ILE A 103 4.68 43.20 21.60
CA ILE A 103 4.97 41.76 21.47
C ILE A 103 4.74 41.27 20.04
N HIS A 104 3.58 41.59 19.45
CA HIS A 104 3.25 41.28 18.06
C HIS A 104 2.09 42.16 17.55
N PRO A 105 2.19 42.76 16.32
CA PRO A 105 1.20 43.72 15.80
C PRO A 105 -0.23 43.24 15.72
N ARG A 106 -0.44 41.92 15.62
CA ARG A 106 -1.76 41.29 15.56
C ARG A 106 -2.21 40.69 16.89
N LEU A 107 -1.41 40.77 17.95
CA LEU A 107 -1.78 40.18 19.23
C LEU A 107 -2.96 40.93 19.83
N ARG A 108 -3.97 40.19 20.26
CA ARG A 108 -5.19 40.73 20.86
C ARG A 108 -5.58 39.95 22.10
N PHE A 109 -6.20 40.61 23.05
CA PHE A 109 -6.81 39.96 24.20
C PHE A 109 -8.30 39.76 23.95
N ALA A 110 -8.78 38.51 24.10
CA ALA A 110 -10.20 38.19 23.92
C ALA A 110 -11.00 38.40 25.20
N ASP A 111 -11.49 39.61 25.41
CA ASP A 111 -12.24 40.04 26.60
C ASP A 111 -13.65 39.43 26.76
N LYS A 112 -14.09 38.61 25.77
CA LYS A 112 -15.39 37.92 25.79
C LYS A 112 -15.57 37.04 27.03
N PHE A 113 -14.50 36.39 27.50
CA PHE A 113 -14.56 35.54 28.68
C PHE A 113 -14.63 36.33 29.98
N ASP A 114 -13.96 37.48 30.05
CA ASP A 114 -14.06 38.37 31.17
C ASP A 114 -15.46 38.93 31.30
N LYS A 115 -16.07 39.40 30.20
CA LYS A 115 -17.44 39.91 30.11
C LYS A 115 -18.48 38.85 30.48
N SER A 116 -18.31 37.60 30.07
CA SER A 116 -19.27 36.53 30.35
C SER A 116 -19.22 35.99 31.77
N SER A 117 -18.05 36.08 32.45
CA SER A 117 -17.83 35.53 33.78
C SER A 117 -17.78 36.57 34.88
N ASN A 118 -18.03 37.85 34.61
CA ASN A 118 -17.85 38.99 35.52
C ASN A 118 -16.47 38.97 36.22
N PHE A 119 -15.44 38.61 35.49
CA PHE A 119 -14.05 38.49 35.94
C PHE A 119 -13.21 39.48 35.14
N ARG A 120 -12.23 40.13 35.79
CA ARG A 120 -11.30 41.02 35.09
C ARG A 120 -9.88 40.42 35.13
N THR A 121 -9.31 40.21 33.97
CA THR A 121 -7.95 39.79 33.80
C THR A 121 -7.00 41.00 33.94
N ASN A 122 -6.12 41.01 34.95
CA ASN A 122 -5.21 42.13 35.21
C ASN A 122 -3.78 41.84 34.66
N ASN A 123 -3.31 40.65 34.79
CA ASN A 123 -1.99 40.22 34.28
C ASN A 123 -1.99 38.75 33.90
N ILE A 124 -1.10 38.37 32.98
CA ILE A 124 -1.05 37.01 32.43
C ILE A 124 0.41 36.53 32.32
N LEU A 125 0.65 35.28 32.74
CA LEU A 125 1.84 34.51 32.40
C LEU A 125 1.41 33.32 31.51
N CYS A 126 1.97 33.23 30.30
CA CYS A 126 1.62 32.21 29.35
C CYS A 126 2.88 31.48 28.84
N VAL A 127 2.94 30.15 29.01
CA VAL A 127 4.15 29.34 28.80
C VAL A 127 3.80 28.12 27.93
N PRO A 128 4.57 27.83 26.85
CA PRO A 128 4.37 26.63 26.08
C PRO A 128 4.74 25.38 26.88
N VAL A 129 3.96 24.32 26.72
CA VAL A 129 4.27 22.97 27.22
C VAL A 129 4.94 22.21 26.09
N LEU A 130 6.22 21.93 26.23
CA LEU A 130 7.04 21.29 25.21
C LEU A 130 7.55 19.93 25.70
N ASN A 131 7.73 18.97 24.76
CA ASN A 131 8.51 17.77 24.99
C ASN A 131 9.44 17.54 23.79
N ALA A 132 10.74 17.47 24.04
CA ALA A 132 11.77 17.34 22.99
C ALA A 132 11.59 18.33 21.81
N GLY A 133 11.22 19.59 22.12
CA GLY A 133 10.98 20.64 21.12
C GLY A 133 9.61 20.58 20.43
N VAL A 134 8.78 19.58 20.72
CA VAL A 134 7.41 19.46 20.16
C VAL A 134 6.41 20.16 21.08
N LEU A 135 5.57 21.03 20.50
CA LEU A 135 4.50 21.71 21.23
C LEU A 135 3.36 20.71 21.55
N LEU A 136 3.11 20.52 22.84
CA LEU A 136 2.02 19.69 23.37
C LEU A 136 0.80 20.54 23.76
N GLY A 137 1.05 21.76 24.23
CA GLY A 137 0.00 22.66 24.70
C GLY A 137 0.57 23.96 25.21
N VAL A 138 -0.27 24.70 25.94
CA VAL A 138 0.08 26.00 26.56
C VAL A 138 -0.50 26.06 27.96
N MET A 139 0.32 26.43 28.97
CA MET A 139 -0.15 26.74 30.30
C MET A 139 -0.31 28.25 30.45
N GLN A 140 -1.44 28.68 30.97
CA GLN A 140 -1.75 30.08 31.23
C GLN A 140 -2.14 30.28 32.68
N LEU A 141 -1.47 31.23 33.36
CA LEU A 141 -1.75 31.71 34.72
C LEU A 141 -2.28 33.14 34.62
N ILE A 142 -3.29 33.45 35.41
CA ILE A 142 -4.01 34.71 35.34
C ILE A 142 -4.11 35.33 36.77
N ASN A 143 -3.88 36.63 36.84
CA ASN A 143 -4.04 37.49 38.01
C ASN A 143 -3.18 37.04 39.20
N LYS A 144 -1.87 37.29 39.15
CA LYS A 144 -1.03 37.26 40.31
C LYS A 144 -1.45 38.39 41.28
N GLN A 145 -1.68 38.06 42.58
CA GLN A 145 -2.28 38.99 43.56
C GLN A 145 -1.28 40.00 44.09
N THR A 146 -0.02 39.60 44.24
CA THR A 146 1.06 40.44 44.78
C THR A 146 1.79 41.28 43.72
N GLY A 147 1.14 41.60 42.60
CA GLY A 147 1.69 42.40 41.49
C GLY A 147 1.77 41.65 40.17
N PRO A 148 2.42 42.17 39.14
CA PRO A 148 2.55 41.44 37.85
C PRO A 148 3.51 40.26 37.95
N PHE A 149 3.34 39.25 37.10
CA PHE A 149 4.31 38.17 36.96
C PHE A 149 5.68 38.69 36.54
N ASN A 150 6.74 38.05 37.03
CA ASN A 150 8.13 38.50 36.83
C ASN A 150 9.02 37.37 36.28
N GLY A 151 10.33 37.65 36.10
CA GLY A 151 11.27 36.69 35.55
C GLY A 151 11.51 35.45 36.43
N SER A 152 11.32 35.54 37.75
CA SER A 152 11.38 34.37 38.63
C SER A 152 10.17 33.45 38.39
N ASP A 153 8.98 34.03 38.30
CA ASP A 153 7.75 33.28 37.99
C ASP A 153 7.86 32.57 36.63
N LEU A 154 8.45 33.23 35.65
CA LEU A 154 8.68 32.65 34.32
C LEU A 154 9.62 31.45 34.40
N THR A 155 10.69 31.51 35.20
CA THR A 155 11.64 30.40 35.35
C THR A 155 10.96 29.18 35.99
N VAL A 156 10.19 29.42 37.06
CA VAL A 156 9.43 28.35 37.74
C VAL A 156 8.36 27.74 36.82
N ALA A 157 7.64 28.58 36.06
CA ALA A 157 6.63 28.12 35.12
C ALA A 157 7.21 27.25 33.98
N LYS A 158 8.42 27.58 33.48
CA LYS A 158 9.14 26.75 32.52
C LYS A 158 9.48 25.37 33.06
N GLN A 159 10.00 25.30 34.28
CA GLN A 159 10.32 24.01 34.94
C GLN A 159 9.04 23.16 35.11
N LEU A 160 7.95 23.81 35.53
CA LEU A 160 6.66 23.12 35.68
C LEU A 160 6.12 22.61 34.38
N THR A 161 6.14 23.42 33.31
CA THR A 161 5.65 22.99 31.98
C THR A 161 6.53 21.90 31.38
N GLU A 162 7.83 21.88 31.64
CA GLU A 162 8.72 20.80 31.25
C GLU A 162 8.39 19.50 32.01
N LEU A 163 8.15 19.56 33.30
CA LEU A 163 7.72 18.43 34.11
C LEU A 163 6.38 17.82 33.58
N LEU A 164 5.38 18.67 33.34
CA LEU A 164 4.09 18.26 32.82
C LEU A 164 4.21 17.67 31.39
N GLY A 165 5.02 18.30 30.54
CA GLY A 165 5.28 17.83 29.19
C GLY A 165 5.97 16.47 29.14
N ASN A 166 6.92 16.23 30.03
CA ASN A 166 7.62 14.94 30.13
C ASN A 166 6.71 13.84 30.67
N LYS A 167 5.93 14.13 31.73
CA LYS A 167 5.08 13.14 32.39
C LYS A 167 3.84 12.79 31.58
N PHE A 168 3.15 13.78 31.02
CA PHE A 168 1.86 13.64 30.34
C PHE A 168 1.93 13.92 28.83
N ARG A 169 3.11 13.67 28.22
CA ARG A 169 3.34 13.90 26.80
C ARG A 169 2.26 13.27 25.90
N TYR A 170 1.73 12.11 26.28
CA TYR A 170 0.72 11.38 25.52
C TYR A 170 -0.68 11.96 25.68
N GLU A 171 -1.06 12.39 26.89
CA GLU A 171 -2.33 13.04 27.13
C GLU A 171 -2.38 14.45 26.51
N LEU A 172 -1.29 15.21 26.61
CA LEU A 172 -1.21 16.57 26.09
C LEU A 172 -0.91 16.62 24.59
N GLY A 173 -0.08 15.74 24.09
CA GLY A 173 0.40 15.77 22.70
C GLY A 173 -0.14 14.66 21.79
N GLY A 174 -0.89 13.71 22.34
CA GLY A 174 -1.29 12.49 21.66
C GLY A 174 -0.12 11.53 21.42
N THR A 175 -0.46 10.34 21.01
CA THR A 175 0.46 9.28 20.62
C THR A 175 0.84 9.41 19.14
N ASN A 176 1.97 8.89 18.70
CA ASN A 176 2.32 8.84 17.28
C ASN A 176 1.46 7.82 16.54
N HIS A 177 1.09 6.74 17.24
CA HIS A 177 0.23 5.69 16.75
C HIS A 177 -0.95 5.45 17.71
N PRO A 178 -2.14 5.01 17.22
CA PRO A 178 -3.32 4.77 18.06
C PRO A 178 -3.08 3.85 19.26
N PHE A 179 -2.13 2.91 19.18
CA PHE A 179 -1.87 1.90 20.20
C PHE A 179 -0.60 2.14 21.04
N ASP A 180 0.07 3.29 20.89
CA ASP A 180 1.32 3.59 21.63
C ASP A 180 1.16 3.58 23.15
N LEU A 181 -0.03 3.88 23.68
CA LEU A 181 -0.29 3.86 25.11
C LEU A 181 -0.20 2.45 25.70
N LEU A 182 -0.45 1.40 24.92
CA LEU A 182 -0.30 0.01 25.35
C LEU A 182 1.16 -0.34 25.64
N LEU A 183 2.11 0.23 24.88
CA LEU A 183 3.55 0.12 25.14
C LEU A 183 3.92 0.74 26.49
N HIS A 184 3.34 1.92 26.79
CA HIS A 184 3.63 2.63 28.04
C HIS A 184 3.09 1.92 29.26
N LYS A 185 1.95 1.24 29.11
CA LYS A 185 1.35 0.43 30.17
C LYS A 185 2.00 -0.95 30.28
N ASN A 186 3.04 -1.25 29.50
CA ASN A 186 3.70 -2.55 29.40
C ASN A 186 2.71 -3.71 29.10
N GLN A 187 1.63 -3.41 28.38
CA GLN A 187 0.61 -4.41 28.01
C GLN A 187 0.98 -5.17 26.73
N ILE A 188 1.91 -4.63 25.94
CA ILE A 188 2.46 -5.28 24.75
C ILE A 188 3.94 -4.93 24.61
N ALA A 189 4.76 -5.87 24.12
CA ALA A 189 6.17 -5.63 23.84
C ALA A 189 6.34 -4.78 22.57
N PRO A 190 7.35 -3.87 22.48
CA PRO A 190 7.57 -3.03 21.30
C PRO A 190 7.70 -3.80 19.99
N ALA A 191 8.43 -4.92 20.00
CA ALA A 191 8.59 -5.78 18.82
C ALA A 191 7.25 -6.37 18.37
N ALA A 192 6.43 -6.88 19.30
CA ALA A 192 5.13 -7.47 18.99
C ALA A 192 4.15 -6.46 18.39
N LEU A 193 4.12 -5.22 18.92
CA LEU A 193 3.29 -4.16 18.33
C LEU A 193 3.80 -3.77 16.93
N THR A 194 5.11 -3.66 16.75
CA THR A 194 5.71 -3.35 15.44
C THR A 194 5.38 -4.43 14.41
N ASP A 195 5.51 -5.70 14.76
CA ASP A 195 5.17 -6.83 13.88
C ASP A 195 3.67 -6.85 13.55
N LEU A 196 2.81 -6.56 14.52
CA LEU A 196 1.37 -6.46 14.32
C LEU A 196 1.02 -5.35 13.33
N LEU A 197 1.59 -4.16 13.48
CA LEU A 197 1.34 -2.99 12.63
C LEU A 197 1.92 -3.16 11.22
N ASN A 198 3.04 -3.85 11.09
CA ASN A 198 3.60 -4.18 9.77
C ASN A 198 2.83 -5.26 9.04
N SER A 199 2.07 -6.11 9.76
CA SER A 199 1.31 -7.21 9.17
C SER A 199 -0.02 -6.76 8.54
N THR A 200 -0.62 -5.67 9.03
CA THR A 200 -1.90 -5.15 8.54
C THR A 200 -2.10 -3.68 8.92
N ASN A 201 -2.79 -2.93 8.05
CA ASN A 201 -3.24 -1.55 8.33
C ASN A 201 -4.72 -1.50 8.72
N ASP A 202 -5.42 -2.64 8.71
CA ASP A 202 -6.83 -2.71 9.05
C ASP A 202 -7.02 -2.69 10.56
N GLN A 203 -7.64 -1.62 11.05
CA GLN A 203 -7.86 -1.40 12.49
C GLN A 203 -8.71 -2.52 13.13
N ARG A 204 -9.66 -3.10 12.41
CA ARG A 204 -10.49 -4.22 12.89
C ARG A 204 -9.63 -5.45 13.18
N THR A 205 -8.77 -5.80 12.24
CA THR A 205 -7.83 -6.93 12.39
C THR A 205 -6.82 -6.66 13.50
N ILE A 206 -6.29 -5.44 13.61
CA ILE A 206 -5.34 -5.07 14.68
C ILE A 206 -6.01 -5.23 16.05
N VAL A 207 -7.20 -4.66 16.24
CA VAL A 207 -7.94 -4.76 17.52
C VAL A 207 -8.24 -6.22 17.87
N GLN A 208 -8.68 -7.01 16.90
CA GLN A 208 -8.97 -8.43 17.10
C GLN A 208 -7.72 -9.22 17.53
N ARG A 209 -6.58 -8.98 16.92
CA ARG A 209 -5.32 -9.64 17.27
C ARG A 209 -4.76 -9.17 18.62
N LEU A 210 -4.90 -7.88 18.96
CA LEU A 210 -4.56 -7.38 20.31
C LEU A 210 -5.34 -8.10 21.39
N MET A 211 -6.61 -8.42 21.15
CA MET A 211 -7.46 -9.15 22.08
C MET A 211 -7.14 -10.64 22.12
N SER A 212 -7.01 -11.29 20.96
CA SER A 212 -6.87 -12.75 20.86
C SER A 212 -5.44 -13.24 21.10
N GLU A 213 -4.43 -12.58 20.55
CA GLU A 213 -3.03 -13.01 20.64
C GLU A 213 -2.30 -12.43 21.85
N HIS A 214 -2.69 -11.21 22.28
CA HIS A 214 -2.02 -10.49 23.37
C HIS A 214 -2.87 -10.35 24.62
N SER A 215 -4.11 -10.89 24.62
CA SER A 215 -5.05 -10.87 25.76
C SER A 215 -5.32 -9.48 26.34
N ILE A 216 -5.29 -8.43 25.50
CA ILE A 216 -5.54 -7.06 25.91
C ILE A 216 -7.07 -6.84 25.94
N ARG A 217 -7.58 -6.28 27.02
CA ARG A 217 -9.02 -6.06 27.20
C ARG A 217 -9.53 -4.93 26.30
N GLU A 218 -10.75 -5.06 25.79
CA GLU A 218 -11.43 -4.03 24.98
C GLU A 218 -11.35 -2.64 25.60
N HIS A 219 -11.58 -2.53 26.89
CA HIS A 219 -11.54 -1.27 27.63
C HIS A 219 -10.14 -0.61 27.58
N ASP A 220 -9.08 -1.40 27.67
CA ASP A 220 -7.71 -0.88 27.60
C ASP A 220 -7.37 -0.38 26.19
N ILE A 221 -7.83 -1.09 25.15
CA ILE A 221 -7.69 -0.68 23.76
C ILE A 221 -8.51 0.58 23.50
N GLY A 222 -9.78 0.61 23.93
CA GLY A 222 -10.65 1.77 23.77
C GLY A 222 -10.11 3.04 24.44
N ASN A 223 -9.55 2.92 25.65
CA ASN A 223 -8.90 4.04 26.34
C ASN A 223 -7.66 4.52 25.59
N THR A 224 -6.93 3.63 24.95
CA THR A 224 -5.77 3.99 24.15
C THR A 224 -6.18 4.82 22.93
N LEU A 225 -7.23 4.40 22.23
CA LEU A 225 -7.82 5.15 21.13
C LEU A 225 -8.37 6.51 21.58
N SER A 226 -9.05 6.55 22.73
CA SER A 226 -9.55 7.79 23.34
C SER A 226 -8.43 8.82 23.57
N VAL A 227 -7.30 8.38 24.10
CA VAL A 227 -6.12 9.25 24.33
C VAL A 227 -5.52 9.72 23.01
N HIS A 228 -5.40 8.83 22.03
CA HIS A 228 -4.83 9.17 20.73
C HIS A 228 -5.68 10.16 19.96
N TYR A 229 -6.99 9.89 19.84
CA TYR A 229 -7.93 10.73 19.08
C TYR A 229 -8.45 11.92 19.88
N GLN A 230 -8.19 11.95 21.20
CA GLN A 230 -8.64 13.02 22.10
C GLN A 230 -10.17 13.20 22.15
N VAL A 231 -10.88 12.09 22.05
CA VAL A 231 -12.35 12.02 22.15
C VAL A 231 -12.74 10.94 23.17
N PRO A 232 -13.93 11.00 23.81
CA PRO A 232 -14.35 10.01 24.77
C PRO A 232 -14.47 8.61 24.10
N TYR A 233 -14.12 7.56 24.83
CA TYR A 233 -14.37 6.18 24.44
C TYR A 233 -15.76 5.76 24.94
N ILE A 234 -16.62 5.32 24.04
CA ILE A 234 -17.95 4.80 24.34
C ILE A 234 -18.01 3.34 23.90
N PRO A 235 -18.00 2.37 24.82
CA PRO A 235 -18.22 0.96 24.51
C PRO A 235 -19.69 0.71 24.12
N TYR A 236 -19.99 -0.50 23.66
CA TYR A 236 -21.38 -0.90 23.39
C TYR A 236 -22.20 -1.00 24.68
N LEU A 237 -23.11 -0.06 24.92
CA LEU A 237 -23.99 0.08 26.07
C LEU A 237 -25.42 0.38 25.61
N PRO A 238 -26.16 -0.61 25.13
CA PRO A 238 -27.50 -0.40 24.55
C PRO A 238 -28.54 0.13 25.54
N GLU A 239 -28.30 -0.01 26.86
CA GLU A 239 -29.15 0.55 27.91
C GLU A 239 -28.95 2.06 28.11
N LYS A 240 -27.87 2.66 27.58
CA LYS A 240 -27.54 4.09 27.72
C LYS A 240 -27.61 4.85 26.41
N TYR A 241 -27.33 4.17 25.32
CA TYR A 241 -27.23 4.76 23.99
C TYR A 241 -27.99 3.92 22.98
N HIS A 242 -28.73 4.56 22.11
CA HIS A 242 -29.48 3.94 21.02
C HIS A 242 -29.14 4.59 19.69
N LEU A 243 -29.43 3.94 18.57
CA LEU A 243 -29.25 4.56 17.26
C LEU A 243 -30.12 5.81 17.15
N PHE A 244 -29.51 6.89 16.72
CA PHE A 244 -30.21 8.15 16.48
C PHE A 244 -31.12 7.98 15.26
N GLN A 245 -32.43 7.92 15.50
CA GLN A 245 -33.45 7.82 14.47
C GLN A 245 -33.69 9.20 13.87
N ASN A 246 -33.02 9.48 12.77
CA ASN A 246 -33.39 10.59 11.90
C ASN A 246 -33.75 10.01 10.53
N ASP A 247 -34.65 10.66 9.79
CA ASP A 247 -35.02 10.33 8.39
C ASP A 247 -33.79 10.57 7.49
N SER A 248 -32.73 9.82 7.78
CA SER A 248 -31.41 10.09 7.25
C SER A 248 -31.26 9.46 5.87
N ARG A 249 -30.68 10.22 4.96
CA ARG A 249 -30.22 9.80 3.65
C ARG A 249 -28.97 8.89 3.72
N LEU A 250 -28.50 8.55 4.92
CA LEU A 250 -27.35 7.64 5.12
C LEU A 250 -27.84 6.20 5.22
N ASN A 251 -27.39 5.40 4.26
CA ASN A 251 -27.66 3.98 4.23
C ASN A 251 -26.90 3.26 5.38
N LEU A 252 -27.51 2.27 6.02
CA LEU A 252 -26.93 1.45 7.09
C LEU A 252 -25.61 0.77 6.64
N SER A 253 -25.54 0.34 5.39
CA SER A 253 -24.34 -0.26 4.80
C SER A 253 -23.18 0.75 4.66
N TYR A 254 -23.47 2.03 4.38
CA TYR A 254 -22.48 3.09 4.39
C TYR A 254 -21.89 3.30 5.79
N LEU A 255 -22.75 3.34 6.83
CA LEU A 255 -22.33 3.48 8.22
C LEU A 255 -21.46 2.29 8.68
N LYS A 256 -21.83 1.07 8.33
CA LYS A 256 -21.08 -0.15 8.63
C LYS A 256 -19.70 -0.16 7.95
N ARG A 257 -19.66 0.19 6.68
CA ARG A 257 -18.41 0.24 5.89
C ARG A 257 -17.39 1.22 6.45
N ASN A 258 -17.87 2.40 6.85
CA ASN A 258 -17.02 3.45 7.38
C ASN A 258 -16.80 3.32 8.90
N LEU A 259 -17.30 2.26 9.52
CA LEU A 259 -17.22 2.00 10.97
C LEU A 259 -17.64 3.24 11.77
N VAL A 260 -18.81 3.79 11.42
CA VAL A 260 -19.42 4.94 12.08
C VAL A 260 -20.88 4.68 12.40
N ALA A 261 -21.31 5.05 13.60
CA ALA A 261 -22.71 5.03 14.01
C ALA A 261 -23.08 6.39 14.57
N VAL A 262 -24.29 6.85 14.32
CA VAL A 262 -24.83 8.01 15.02
C VAL A 262 -25.76 7.50 16.10
N ILE A 263 -25.38 7.73 17.34
CA ILE A 263 -26.12 7.29 18.52
C ILE A 263 -26.65 8.50 19.29
N ALA A 264 -27.63 8.30 20.12
CA ALA A 264 -28.14 9.31 21.05
C ALA A 264 -28.07 8.84 22.49
N ASP A 265 -27.85 9.77 23.42
CA ASP A 265 -27.99 9.53 24.83
C ASP A 265 -29.47 9.62 25.28
N VAL A 266 -29.74 9.43 26.55
CA VAL A 266 -31.09 9.52 27.15
C VAL A 266 -31.75 10.91 27.01
N HIS A 267 -31.01 11.91 26.58
CA HIS A 267 -31.50 13.29 26.33
C HIS A 267 -31.56 13.60 24.82
N GLU A 268 -31.54 12.60 23.95
CA GLU A 268 -31.57 12.71 22.48
C GLU A 268 -30.43 13.57 21.90
N ARG A 269 -29.30 13.66 22.59
CA ARG A 269 -28.13 14.36 22.08
C ARG A 269 -27.37 13.48 21.11
N PRO A 270 -27.17 13.92 19.85
CA PRO A 270 -26.48 13.12 18.87
C PRO A 270 -24.97 13.01 19.15
N ILE A 271 -24.45 11.79 19.03
CA ILE A 271 -23.04 11.46 19.19
C ILE A 271 -22.61 10.68 17.94
N VAL A 272 -21.63 11.20 17.21
CA VAL A 272 -21.03 10.49 16.08
C VAL A 272 -19.94 9.57 16.64
N LEU A 273 -20.24 8.28 16.64
CA LEU A 273 -19.37 7.21 17.17
C LEU A 273 -18.57 6.60 16.03
N MET A 274 -17.25 6.67 16.08
CA MET A 274 -16.37 6.24 14.99
C MET A 274 -15.24 5.36 15.49
N ALA A 275 -14.78 4.42 14.65
CA ALA A 275 -13.54 3.70 14.91
C ALA A 275 -12.30 4.61 14.68
N GLU A 276 -12.36 5.52 13.70
CA GLU A 276 -11.30 6.47 13.35
C GLU A 276 -11.85 7.91 13.32
N PRO A 277 -11.95 8.61 14.45
CA PRO A 277 -12.52 9.96 14.55
C PRO A 277 -11.76 11.06 13.78
N ASN A 278 -10.65 10.75 13.16
CA ASN A 278 -9.82 11.70 12.42
C ASN A 278 -10.20 11.85 10.93
N ASN A 279 -11.22 11.16 10.47
CA ASN A 279 -11.70 11.30 9.10
C ASN A 279 -12.63 12.51 8.96
N ALA A 280 -12.01 13.69 8.71
CA ALA A 280 -12.74 14.94 8.58
C ALA A 280 -13.72 14.98 7.37
N ALA A 281 -13.39 14.28 6.29
CA ALA A 281 -14.27 14.19 5.13
C ALA A 281 -15.55 13.42 5.47
N LEU A 282 -15.41 12.28 6.14
CA LEU A 282 -16.54 11.48 6.61
C LEU A 282 -17.43 12.24 7.60
N LEU A 283 -16.82 13.01 8.51
CA LEU A 283 -17.59 13.85 9.45
C LEU A 283 -18.44 14.91 8.72
N MET A 284 -17.88 15.58 7.70
CA MET A 284 -18.61 16.56 6.89
C MET A 284 -19.75 15.91 6.11
N GLU A 285 -19.56 14.72 5.59
CA GLU A 285 -20.60 13.96 4.88
C GLU A 285 -21.75 13.59 5.83
N ILE A 286 -21.43 13.09 7.04
CA ILE A 286 -22.44 12.76 8.06
C ILE A 286 -23.20 14.01 8.50
N GLU A 287 -22.51 15.11 8.78
CA GLU A 287 -23.08 16.38 9.16
C GLU A 287 -24.07 16.89 8.09
N SER A 288 -23.62 16.86 6.82
CA SER A 288 -24.45 17.29 5.68
C SER A 288 -25.66 16.38 5.44
N ALA A 289 -25.47 15.06 5.55
CA ALA A 289 -26.53 14.09 5.25
C ALA A 289 -27.59 14.01 6.36
N MET A 290 -27.18 14.16 7.62
CA MET A 290 -28.06 14.07 8.78
C MET A 290 -28.68 15.42 9.18
N GLY A 291 -28.16 16.53 8.66
CA GLY A 291 -28.63 17.87 9.00
C GLY A 291 -28.46 18.23 10.49
N ILE A 292 -27.36 17.74 11.10
CA ILE A 292 -27.09 17.94 12.53
C ILE A 292 -26.13 19.12 12.68
N ASP A 293 -26.62 20.17 13.31
CA ASP A 293 -25.84 21.40 13.55
C ASP A 293 -24.93 21.33 14.80
N SER A 294 -25.18 20.36 15.70
CA SER A 294 -24.44 20.19 16.94
C SER A 294 -24.41 18.71 17.35
N TYR A 295 -23.22 18.14 17.48
CA TYR A 295 -23.01 16.75 17.92
C TYR A 295 -21.70 16.61 18.67
N GLU A 296 -21.58 15.54 19.45
CA GLU A 296 -20.33 15.11 20.08
C GLU A 296 -19.69 14.01 19.24
N ILE A 297 -18.34 13.95 19.24
CA ILE A 297 -17.59 12.87 18.57
C ILE A 297 -17.04 11.95 19.65
N ALA A 298 -17.19 10.63 19.45
CA ALA A 298 -16.65 9.62 20.34
C ALA A 298 -15.97 8.51 19.53
N VAL A 299 -15.06 7.77 20.18
CA VAL A 299 -14.41 6.61 19.59
C VAL A 299 -14.99 5.33 20.19
N ALA A 300 -15.13 4.28 19.36
CA ALA A 300 -15.43 2.92 19.80
C ALA A 300 -14.58 1.92 19.00
N LEU A 301 -14.52 0.68 19.50
CA LEU A 301 -13.88 -0.38 18.75
C LEU A 301 -14.73 -0.76 17.51
N PRO A 302 -14.12 -1.22 16.41
CA PRO A 302 -14.84 -1.56 15.18
C PRO A 302 -16.02 -2.52 15.39
N ASN A 303 -15.85 -3.57 16.21
CA ASN A 303 -16.90 -4.50 16.57
C ASN A 303 -18.06 -3.85 17.35
N GLN A 304 -17.77 -2.89 18.21
CA GLN A 304 -18.77 -2.17 19.01
C GLN A 304 -19.59 -1.20 18.17
N VAL A 305 -18.96 -0.53 17.19
CA VAL A 305 -19.69 0.28 16.20
C VAL A 305 -20.68 -0.60 15.43
N LEU A 306 -20.22 -1.77 14.96
CA LEU A 306 -21.06 -2.72 14.23
C LEU A 306 -22.22 -3.27 15.08
N GLN A 307 -22.00 -3.49 16.38
CA GLN A 307 -23.06 -3.89 17.31
C GLN A 307 -24.17 -2.83 17.42
N TYR A 308 -23.83 -1.54 17.46
CA TYR A 308 -24.85 -0.47 17.39
C TYR A 308 -25.61 -0.47 16.05
N LEU A 309 -24.96 -0.89 14.96
CA LEU A 309 -25.56 -0.98 13.62
C LEU A 309 -26.27 -2.32 13.34
N GLY A 310 -26.47 -3.16 14.38
CA GLY A 310 -27.25 -4.39 14.30
C GLY A 310 -26.49 -5.63 13.82
N GLU A 311 -25.15 -5.61 13.72
CA GLU A 311 -24.37 -6.82 13.45
C GLU A 311 -24.03 -7.57 14.75
N GLY A 312 -24.79 -8.62 15.02
CA GLY A 312 -24.54 -9.58 16.08
C GLY A 312 -24.56 -11.01 15.53
N GLY A 313 -23.38 -11.51 15.14
CA GLY A 313 -23.07 -12.94 14.95
C GLY A 313 -23.67 -13.62 13.71
N GLY A 314 -22.84 -13.89 12.72
CA GLY A 314 -23.16 -14.82 11.64
C GLY A 314 -22.09 -14.83 10.56
N ASN A 315 -21.33 -15.93 10.43
CA ASN A 315 -20.48 -16.23 9.27
C ASN A 315 -21.40 -16.58 8.08
N GLY A 316 -21.54 -15.66 7.11
CA GLY A 316 -22.20 -15.92 5.83
C GLY A 316 -21.19 -16.37 4.78
N ALA A 317 -21.37 -17.54 4.20
CA ALA A 317 -20.64 -18.01 3.02
C ALA A 317 -21.07 -17.21 1.77
N PRO A 318 -20.17 -16.90 0.82
CA PRO A 318 -20.52 -16.15 -0.39
C PRO A 318 -21.42 -16.98 -1.32
N GLY A 319 -22.54 -16.39 -1.77
CA GLY A 319 -23.46 -17.00 -2.73
C GLY A 319 -22.80 -17.37 -4.08
N GLU A 320 -23.36 -18.36 -4.75
CA GLU A 320 -22.85 -18.85 -6.04
C GLU A 320 -23.08 -17.81 -7.15
N MET A 321 -22.18 -17.77 -8.16
CA MET A 321 -22.28 -16.86 -9.31
C MET A 321 -23.62 -17.01 -10.06
N SER A 322 -24.21 -18.21 -10.05
CA SER A 322 -25.48 -18.46 -10.73
C SER A 322 -26.65 -17.74 -10.05
N GLU A 323 -26.67 -17.63 -8.72
CA GLU A 323 -27.72 -16.92 -7.98
C GLU A 323 -27.70 -15.42 -8.30
N ILE A 324 -26.51 -14.82 -8.40
CA ILE A 324 -26.35 -13.40 -8.78
C ILE A 324 -26.82 -13.16 -10.23
N LEU A 325 -26.54 -14.08 -11.13
CA LEU A 325 -26.98 -13.99 -12.53
C LEU A 325 -28.48 -14.19 -12.68
N ASP A 326 -29.09 -15.05 -11.86
CA ASP A 326 -30.53 -15.27 -11.84
C ASP A 326 -31.28 -14.02 -11.29
N GLU A 327 -30.74 -13.35 -10.25
CA GLU A 327 -31.27 -12.07 -9.77
C GLU A 327 -31.20 -10.97 -10.84
N ILE A 328 -30.07 -10.88 -11.57
CA ILE A 328 -29.91 -9.92 -12.67
C ILE A 328 -30.95 -10.16 -13.75
N SER A 329 -31.34 -11.41 -13.98
CA SER A 329 -32.33 -11.78 -15.01
C SER A 329 -33.77 -11.48 -14.57
N ALA A 330 -34.03 -11.29 -13.28
CA ALA A 330 -35.36 -11.19 -12.70
C ALA A 330 -35.85 -9.77 -12.36
N GLY A 331 -35.02 -8.73 -12.37
CA GLY A 331 -35.39 -7.41 -11.89
C GLY A 331 -34.77 -6.20 -12.59
N ASP A 332 -35.56 -5.15 -12.73
CA ASP A 332 -35.10 -3.80 -13.09
C ASP A 332 -34.47 -3.14 -11.85
N ASP A 333 -33.21 -2.71 -11.94
CA ASP A 333 -32.48 -2.08 -10.85
C ASP A 333 -32.24 -0.60 -11.14
N GLU A 334 -33.01 0.28 -10.47
CA GLU A 334 -32.71 1.70 -10.35
C GLU A 334 -32.15 1.97 -8.95
N GLY A 335 -30.86 2.26 -8.83
CA GLY A 335 -30.27 2.78 -7.59
C GLY A 335 -28.75 2.65 -7.52
N GLU A 336 -28.05 3.74 -7.84
CA GLU A 336 -26.62 3.88 -7.62
C GLU A 336 -26.38 4.33 -6.18
N ASP A 337 -25.81 3.42 -5.35
CA ASP A 337 -25.08 3.83 -4.12
C ASP A 337 -23.96 2.84 -3.80
N GLN A 338 -22.84 3.36 -3.27
CA GLN A 338 -21.64 2.60 -2.94
C GLN A 338 -21.88 1.66 -1.76
N VAL A 339 -22.30 0.46 -2.05
CA VAL A 339 -22.53 -0.63 -1.07
C VAL A 339 -21.26 -1.50 -1.00
N ASP A 340 -21.06 -2.20 0.11
CA ASP A 340 -20.02 -3.25 0.20
C ASP A 340 -20.25 -4.25 -0.96
N GLU A 341 -19.26 -4.31 -1.86
CA GLU A 341 -19.39 -4.93 -3.19
C GLU A 341 -19.70 -6.43 -3.12
N MET A 342 -19.60 -7.04 -1.96
CA MET A 342 -19.85 -8.46 -1.70
C MET A 342 -21.02 -8.69 -0.72
N SER A 343 -21.70 -7.63 -0.25
CA SER A 343 -22.84 -7.79 0.62
C SER A 343 -24.09 -8.19 -0.17
N ASP A 344 -25.01 -8.94 0.44
CA ASP A 344 -26.28 -9.32 -0.19
C ASP A 344 -27.19 -8.13 -0.50
N ASP A 345 -26.95 -6.99 0.14
CA ASP A 345 -27.68 -5.73 -0.08
C ASP A 345 -27.08 -4.88 -1.23
N ALA A 346 -25.92 -5.27 -1.80
CA ALA A 346 -25.34 -4.54 -2.92
C ALA A 346 -26.15 -4.76 -4.21
N PRO A 347 -26.30 -3.75 -5.09
CA PRO A 347 -26.89 -3.95 -6.42
C PRO A 347 -26.25 -5.15 -7.14
N ALA A 348 -27.04 -5.97 -7.82
CA ALA A 348 -26.57 -7.21 -8.42
C ALA A 348 -25.39 -7.01 -9.38
N VAL A 349 -25.36 -5.88 -10.13
CA VAL A 349 -24.23 -5.51 -11.01
C VAL A 349 -22.95 -5.25 -10.22
N VAL A 350 -23.04 -4.62 -9.03
CA VAL A 350 -21.89 -4.35 -8.18
C VAL A 350 -21.31 -5.66 -7.64
N ARG A 351 -22.16 -6.54 -7.11
CA ARG A 351 -21.78 -7.89 -6.65
C ARG A 351 -21.15 -8.72 -7.77
N LEU A 352 -21.71 -8.65 -8.99
CA LEU A 352 -21.19 -9.36 -10.14
C LEU A 352 -19.76 -8.94 -10.49
N VAL A 353 -19.51 -7.62 -10.62
CA VAL A 353 -18.15 -7.10 -10.93
C VAL A 353 -17.15 -7.49 -9.86
N SER A 354 -17.51 -7.34 -8.58
CA SER A 354 -16.64 -7.73 -7.46
C SER A 354 -16.38 -9.22 -7.46
N ARG A 355 -17.40 -10.05 -7.70
CA ARG A 355 -17.23 -11.50 -7.79
C ARG A 355 -16.27 -11.90 -8.92
N VAL A 356 -16.41 -11.29 -10.09
CA VAL A 356 -15.50 -11.53 -11.24
C VAL A 356 -14.06 -11.19 -10.87
N LEU A 357 -13.80 -10.08 -10.18
CA LEU A 357 -12.46 -9.70 -9.72
C LEU A 357 -11.88 -10.69 -8.71
N HIS A 358 -12.69 -11.10 -7.73
CA HIS A 358 -12.28 -12.06 -6.70
C HIS A 358 -12.01 -13.45 -7.27
N ASP A 359 -12.87 -13.95 -8.15
CA ASP A 359 -12.69 -15.24 -8.82
C ASP A 359 -11.46 -15.24 -9.72
N ALA A 360 -11.19 -14.15 -10.45
CA ALA A 360 -9.99 -14.01 -11.25
C ALA A 360 -8.72 -14.11 -10.41
N LYS A 361 -8.68 -13.45 -9.22
CA LYS A 361 -7.56 -13.55 -8.30
C LYS A 361 -7.42 -14.95 -7.71
N ARG A 362 -8.52 -15.58 -7.31
CA ARG A 362 -8.55 -16.96 -6.77
C ARG A 362 -8.02 -17.98 -7.77
N LEU A 363 -8.37 -17.81 -9.06
CA LEU A 363 -7.96 -18.69 -10.15
C LEU A 363 -6.58 -18.34 -10.73
N ASN A 364 -5.87 -17.35 -10.17
CA ASN A 364 -4.60 -16.81 -10.69
C ASN A 364 -4.71 -16.38 -12.17
N ALA A 365 -5.83 -15.81 -12.57
CA ALA A 365 -5.98 -15.24 -13.90
C ALA A 365 -5.03 -14.04 -14.08
N SER A 366 -4.43 -13.94 -15.25
CA SER A 366 -3.61 -12.77 -15.62
C SER A 366 -4.45 -11.63 -16.17
N ASP A 367 -5.50 -11.96 -16.93
CA ASP A 367 -6.36 -10.98 -17.58
C ASP A 367 -7.83 -11.44 -17.49
N ILE A 368 -8.74 -10.47 -17.39
CA ILE A 368 -10.19 -10.64 -17.49
C ILE A 368 -10.65 -9.88 -18.72
N HIS A 369 -11.46 -10.51 -19.55
CA HIS A 369 -12.04 -9.92 -20.74
C HIS A 369 -13.56 -9.87 -20.60
N VAL A 370 -14.15 -8.69 -20.81
CA VAL A 370 -15.59 -8.48 -20.88
C VAL A 370 -15.91 -8.09 -22.32
N ASP A 371 -16.34 -9.08 -23.08
CA ASP A 371 -16.46 -8.98 -24.52
C ASP A 371 -17.93 -8.98 -24.97
N PRO A 372 -18.48 -7.82 -25.42
CA PRO A 372 -19.84 -7.77 -25.93
C PRO A 372 -19.98 -8.50 -27.30
N GLU A 373 -21.10 -9.18 -27.49
CA GLU A 373 -21.47 -9.80 -28.77
C GLU A 373 -22.64 -9.07 -29.43
N LYS A 374 -22.57 -8.90 -30.74
CA LYS A 374 -23.63 -8.21 -31.48
C LYS A 374 -24.94 -9.03 -31.45
N GLY A 375 -25.94 -8.49 -30.73
CA GLY A 375 -27.24 -9.17 -30.58
C GLY A 375 -27.21 -10.38 -29.65
N GLY A 376 -26.14 -10.56 -28.88
CA GLY A 376 -25.95 -11.65 -27.94
C GLY A 376 -25.54 -11.15 -26.53
N PRO A 377 -25.32 -12.07 -25.61
CA PRO A 377 -24.85 -11.75 -24.26
C PRO A 377 -23.41 -11.25 -24.30
N THR A 378 -22.99 -10.57 -23.22
CA THR A 378 -21.58 -10.18 -23.01
C THR A 378 -20.83 -11.34 -22.36
N ARG A 379 -19.77 -11.82 -22.98
CA ARG A 379 -18.93 -12.89 -22.45
C ARG A 379 -17.91 -12.35 -21.45
N VAL A 380 -17.82 -12.98 -20.30
CA VAL A 380 -16.73 -12.78 -19.35
C VAL A 380 -15.77 -13.95 -19.50
N ARG A 381 -14.55 -13.66 -19.93
CA ARG A 381 -13.47 -14.64 -20.08
C ARG A 381 -12.30 -14.30 -19.16
N MET A 382 -11.63 -15.31 -18.66
CA MET A 382 -10.40 -15.16 -17.89
C MET A 382 -9.25 -15.86 -18.57
N ARG A 383 -8.08 -15.20 -18.61
CA ARG A 383 -6.85 -15.84 -19.08
C ARG A 383 -6.16 -16.47 -17.88
N ILE A 384 -6.20 -17.81 -17.82
CA ILE A 384 -5.60 -18.62 -16.77
C ILE A 384 -4.49 -19.46 -17.39
N ASP A 385 -3.29 -19.37 -16.84
CA ASP A 385 -2.09 -20.07 -17.37
C ASP A 385 -1.85 -19.85 -18.87
N GLY A 386 -2.14 -18.62 -19.35
CA GLY A 386 -1.99 -18.21 -20.74
C GLY A 386 -3.17 -18.54 -21.67
N VAL A 387 -4.15 -19.34 -21.22
CA VAL A 387 -5.32 -19.76 -22.01
C VAL A 387 -6.57 -19.01 -21.58
N CYS A 388 -7.33 -18.43 -22.54
CA CYS A 388 -8.63 -17.82 -22.25
C CYS A 388 -9.69 -18.91 -22.03
N ARG A 389 -10.51 -18.72 -20.97
CA ARG A 389 -11.63 -19.58 -20.64
C ARG A 389 -12.88 -18.75 -20.45
N ASP A 390 -14.03 -19.25 -20.92
CA ASP A 390 -15.33 -18.65 -20.64
C ASP A 390 -15.70 -18.93 -19.18
N MET A 391 -16.08 -17.88 -18.45
CA MET A 391 -16.45 -17.96 -17.05
C MET A 391 -17.95 -17.77 -16.84
N SER A 392 -18.53 -16.76 -17.49
CA SER A 392 -19.95 -16.42 -17.38
C SER A 392 -20.41 -15.59 -18.58
N GLN A 393 -21.73 -15.46 -18.71
CA GLN A 393 -22.37 -14.63 -19.72
C GLN A 393 -23.31 -13.65 -19.03
N ILE A 394 -23.19 -12.37 -19.38
CA ILE A 394 -24.00 -11.28 -18.82
C ILE A 394 -25.11 -10.96 -19.86
N PRO A 395 -26.38 -10.89 -19.46
CA PRO A 395 -27.44 -10.45 -20.35
C PRO A 395 -27.13 -9.12 -21.04
N GLN A 396 -27.50 -8.96 -22.30
CA GLN A 396 -27.21 -7.75 -23.09
C GLN A 396 -27.76 -6.47 -22.43
N SER A 397 -28.90 -6.55 -21.75
CA SER A 397 -29.52 -5.42 -21.03
C SER A 397 -28.60 -4.84 -19.92
N HIS A 398 -27.74 -5.64 -19.29
CA HIS A 398 -26.87 -5.24 -18.19
C HIS A 398 -25.44 -4.89 -18.62
N HIS A 399 -25.11 -5.05 -19.92
CA HIS A 399 -23.78 -4.73 -20.44
C HIS A 399 -23.33 -3.30 -20.06
N SER A 400 -24.19 -2.31 -20.35
CA SER A 400 -23.86 -0.90 -20.10
C SER A 400 -23.63 -0.59 -18.61
N ALA A 401 -24.41 -1.22 -17.73
CA ALA A 401 -24.27 -1.06 -16.29
C ALA A 401 -22.96 -1.67 -15.76
N VAL A 402 -22.59 -2.85 -16.24
CA VAL A 402 -21.30 -3.49 -15.89
C VAL A 402 -20.12 -2.65 -16.35
N ILE A 403 -20.16 -2.13 -17.61
CA ILE A 403 -19.09 -1.26 -18.10
C ILE A 403 -19.02 0.04 -17.32
N ALA A 404 -20.16 0.67 -17.00
CA ALA A 404 -20.21 1.87 -16.18
C ALA A 404 -19.58 1.62 -14.79
N ARG A 405 -19.91 0.50 -14.15
CA ARG A 405 -19.33 0.13 -12.85
C ARG A 405 -17.81 -0.05 -12.92
N ILE A 406 -17.30 -0.74 -13.95
CA ILE A 406 -15.85 -0.89 -14.14
C ILE A 406 -15.19 0.47 -14.37
N LYS A 407 -15.81 1.35 -15.16
CA LYS A 407 -15.29 2.72 -15.38
C LYS A 407 -15.24 3.55 -14.08
N ILE A 408 -16.29 3.48 -13.25
CA ILE A 408 -16.32 4.13 -11.92
C ILE A 408 -15.15 3.66 -11.08
N LEU A 409 -14.98 2.34 -10.93
CA LEU A 409 -13.89 1.76 -10.14
C LEU A 409 -12.50 2.14 -10.64
N SER A 410 -12.39 2.46 -11.95
CA SER A 410 -11.12 2.77 -12.62
C SER A 410 -10.88 4.27 -12.81
N ASN A 411 -11.75 5.14 -12.29
CA ASN A 411 -11.74 6.60 -12.49
C ASN A 411 -11.77 7.00 -13.98
N LEU A 412 -12.55 6.29 -14.80
CA LEU A 412 -12.72 6.56 -16.22
C LEU A 412 -13.99 7.36 -16.49
N ASN A 413 -14.05 8.05 -17.62
CA ASN A 413 -15.23 8.84 -18.04
C ASN A 413 -16.35 7.91 -18.51
N ILE A 414 -17.45 7.83 -17.76
CA ILE A 414 -18.61 6.99 -18.06
C ILE A 414 -19.35 7.45 -19.31
N ALA A 415 -19.42 8.78 -19.52
CA ALA A 415 -20.14 9.37 -20.64
C ALA A 415 -19.43 9.20 -22.00
N GLU A 416 -18.12 9.05 -21.99
CA GLU A 416 -17.33 8.86 -23.22
C GLU A 416 -17.23 7.38 -23.59
N LYS A 417 -17.83 6.98 -24.73
CA LYS A 417 -17.90 5.60 -25.20
C LYS A 417 -17.28 5.39 -26.60
N ARG A 418 -16.71 6.45 -27.19
CA ARG A 418 -16.25 6.48 -28.60
C ARG A 418 -14.77 6.32 -28.76
N VAL A 419 -13.99 6.54 -27.68
CA VAL A 419 -12.54 6.44 -27.69
C VAL A 419 -12.06 5.46 -26.62
N PRO A 420 -10.94 4.76 -26.85
CA PRO A 420 -10.34 3.93 -25.81
C PRO A 420 -9.96 4.75 -24.59
N GLN A 421 -10.08 4.14 -23.41
CA GLN A 421 -9.67 4.74 -22.14
C GLN A 421 -8.84 3.73 -21.35
N ASP A 422 -7.80 4.22 -20.69
CA ASP A 422 -6.92 3.45 -19.80
C ASP A 422 -7.04 3.95 -18.38
N GLY A 423 -7.17 3.05 -17.41
CA GLY A 423 -7.29 3.37 -16.00
C GLY A 423 -6.71 2.29 -15.10
N LYS A 424 -6.86 2.51 -13.80
CA LYS A 424 -6.45 1.56 -12.77
C LYS A 424 -7.55 1.46 -11.73
N LEU A 425 -7.80 0.25 -11.26
CA LEU A 425 -8.60 0.00 -10.08
C LEU A 425 -7.80 -0.83 -9.07
N ALA A 426 -8.20 -0.81 -7.83
CA ALA A 426 -7.62 -1.65 -6.80
C ALA A 426 -8.74 -2.21 -5.91
N PHE A 427 -8.61 -3.47 -5.53
CA PHE A 427 -9.53 -4.11 -4.58
C PHE A 427 -8.75 -4.92 -3.54
N ARG A 428 -9.39 -5.21 -2.41
CA ARG A 428 -8.75 -5.98 -1.33
C ARG A 428 -9.26 -7.42 -1.34
N MET A 429 -8.33 -8.36 -1.23
CA MET A 429 -8.65 -9.77 -1.05
C MET A 429 -7.74 -10.38 0.02
N ASN A 430 -8.31 -10.97 1.07
CA ASN A 430 -7.57 -11.53 2.21
C ASN A 430 -6.56 -10.55 2.81
N GLY A 431 -6.94 -9.27 2.96
CA GLY A 431 -6.09 -8.20 3.49
C GLY A 431 -5.04 -7.65 2.51
N GLN A 432 -4.83 -8.28 1.35
CA GLN A 432 -3.89 -7.83 0.34
C GLN A 432 -4.55 -6.92 -0.69
N LEU A 433 -3.90 -5.80 -1.01
CA LEU A 433 -4.31 -4.93 -2.09
C LEU A 433 -3.94 -5.56 -3.43
N VAL A 434 -4.92 -5.69 -4.31
CA VAL A 434 -4.74 -6.20 -5.67
C VAL A 434 -4.98 -5.05 -6.64
N GLU A 435 -3.96 -4.68 -7.39
CA GLU A 435 -4.06 -3.64 -8.42
C GLU A 435 -4.40 -4.27 -9.76
N VAL A 436 -5.24 -3.59 -10.53
CA VAL A 436 -5.70 -4.03 -11.85
C VAL A 436 -5.62 -2.86 -12.83
N ARG A 437 -5.00 -3.08 -13.97
CA ARG A 437 -5.03 -2.14 -15.10
C ARG A 437 -6.26 -2.42 -15.94
N VAL A 438 -6.96 -1.38 -16.32
CA VAL A 438 -8.22 -1.46 -17.07
C VAL A 438 -8.08 -0.70 -18.39
N ALA A 439 -8.41 -1.36 -19.48
CA ALA A 439 -8.53 -0.72 -20.79
C ALA A 439 -9.94 -0.94 -21.32
N THR A 440 -10.65 0.14 -21.67
CA THR A 440 -11.94 0.08 -22.36
C THR A 440 -11.74 0.40 -23.84
N ILE A 441 -12.35 -0.39 -24.71
CA ILE A 441 -12.18 -0.26 -26.16
C ILE A 441 -13.56 -0.28 -26.83
N PRO A 442 -13.92 0.77 -27.59
CA PRO A 442 -15.16 0.78 -28.38
C PRO A 442 -15.17 -0.32 -29.43
N THR A 443 -16.23 -1.11 -29.47
CA THR A 443 -16.47 -2.12 -30.53
C THR A 443 -17.81 -1.92 -31.21
N VAL A 444 -18.06 -2.62 -32.28
CA VAL A 444 -19.35 -2.59 -32.99
C VAL A 444 -20.52 -3.17 -32.16
N ALA A 445 -20.21 -3.90 -31.10
CA ALA A 445 -21.21 -4.53 -30.23
C ALA A 445 -21.39 -3.79 -28.89
N GLY A 446 -20.60 -2.74 -28.64
CA GLY A 446 -20.52 -2.01 -27.40
C GLY A 446 -19.06 -1.84 -26.94
N GLU A 447 -18.82 -1.31 -25.75
CA GLU A 447 -17.47 -1.21 -25.21
C GLU A 447 -17.01 -2.58 -24.67
N GLY A 448 -15.87 -3.08 -25.16
CA GLY A 448 -15.17 -4.20 -24.54
C GLY A 448 -14.22 -3.70 -23.43
N VAL A 449 -13.97 -4.54 -22.43
CA VAL A 449 -13.04 -4.22 -21.36
C VAL A 449 -12.02 -5.33 -21.18
N VAL A 450 -10.76 -4.93 -21.03
CA VAL A 450 -9.67 -5.82 -20.63
C VAL A 450 -9.11 -5.33 -19.29
N MET A 451 -9.12 -6.22 -18.31
CA MET A 451 -8.59 -5.95 -16.97
C MET A 451 -7.40 -6.87 -16.71
N ARG A 452 -6.20 -6.30 -16.55
CA ARG A 452 -4.99 -7.04 -16.24
C ARG A 452 -4.69 -6.96 -14.76
N ILE A 453 -4.64 -8.12 -14.09
CA ILE A 453 -4.30 -8.24 -12.68
C ILE A 453 -2.79 -8.11 -12.52
N LEU A 454 -2.36 -7.12 -11.75
CA LEU A 454 -0.94 -6.94 -11.44
C LEU A 454 -0.50 -7.90 -10.33
N ALA A 455 0.76 -8.30 -10.37
CA ALA A 455 1.31 -9.20 -9.36
C ALA A 455 1.32 -8.51 -7.99
N SER A 456 0.56 -9.04 -7.04
CA SER A 456 0.60 -8.61 -5.65
C SER A 456 1.67 -9.42 -4.93
N GLY A 457 2.77 -8.79 -4.55
CA GLY A 457 3.89 -9.43 -3.86
C GLY A 457 5.19 -9.16 -4.61
N GLY A 458 6.26 -8.86 -3.87
CA GLY A 458 7.55 -8.47 -4.43
C GLY A 458 8.12 -9.44 -5.47
N ALA A 459 9.34 -9.21 -5.90
CA ALA A 459 10.00 -10.04 -6.89
C ALA A 459 10.06 -11.52 -6.47
N MET A 460 9.81 -12.39 -7.42
CA MET A 460 10.00 -13.83 -7.22
C MET A 460 11.49 -14.12 -6.96
N PRO A 461 11.87 -14.91 -5.93
CA PRO A 461 13.25 -15.33 -5.73
C PRO A 461 13.81 -16.05 -6.96
N ILE A 462 15.09 -15.81 -7.27
CA ILE A 462 15.75 -16.33 -8.49
C ILE A 462 15.79 -17.88 -8.53
N ASP A 463 15.88 -18.53 -7.39
CA ASP A 463 15.85 -19.98 -7.23
C ASP A 463 14.49 -20.60 -7.62
N LYS A 464 13.40 -19.82 -7.55
CA LYS A 464 12.05 -20.25 -7.95
C LYS A 464 11.77 -20.11 -9.45
N MET A 465 12.71 -19.57 -10.22
CA MET A 465 12.56 -19.46 -11.69
C MET A 465 12.62 -20.82 -12.41
N ASN A 466 13.00 -21.88 -11.73
CA ASN A 466 13.14 -23.23 -12.29
C ASN A 466 14.11 -23.30 -13.48
N LEU A 467 15.22 -22.56 -13.42
CA LEU A 467 16.32 -22.69 -14.37
C LEU A 467 16.99 -24.08 -14.24
N ALA A 468 17.44 -24.65 -15.35
CA ALA A 468 18.33 -25.80 -15.28
C ALA A 468 19.60 -25.43 -14.50
N PRO A 469 20.19 -26.33 -13.68
CA PRO A 469 21.34 -26.02 -12.85
C PRO A 469 22.52 -25.40 -13.62
N SER A 470 22.80 -25.90 -14.84
CA SER A 470 23.81 -25.32 -15.73
C SER A 470 23.50 -23.86 -16.11
N ASN A 471 22.26 -23.57 -16.45
CA ASN A 471 21.83 -22.20 -16.79
C ASN A 471 21.87 -21.29 -15.57
N MET A 472 21.51 -21.78 -14.38
CA MET A 472 21.56 -21.01 -13.14
C MET A 472 22.98 -20.59 -12.80
N ASN A 473 23.93 -21.53 -12.80
CA ASN A 473 25.35 -21.26 -12.52
C ASN A 473 25.95 -20.25 -13.53
N ARG A 474 25.59 -20.39 -14.81
CA ARG A 474 26.02 -19.45 -15.87
C ARG A 474 25.41 -18.07 -15.69
N LEU A 475 24.12 -17.98 -15.41
CA LEU A 475 23.43 -16.73 -15.16
C LEU A 475 24.05 -15.99 -13.95
N GLU A 476 24.27 -16.70 -12.84
CA GLU A 476 24.93 -16.11 -11.67
C GLU A 476 26.32 -15.56 -12.00
N SER A 477 27.12 -16.29 -12.79
CA SER A 477 28.44 -15.82 -13.21
C SER A 477 28.37 -14.54 -14.06
N MET A 478 27.32 -14.39 -14.86
CA MET A 478 27.10 -13.22 -15.70
C MET A 478 26.67 -12.00 -14.90
N ILE A 479 25.69 -12.15 -14.00
CA ILE A 479 25.15 -11.05 -13.21
C ILE A 479 26.06 -10.57 -12.09
N ARG A 480 27.06 -11.37 -11.70
CA ARG A 480 28.09 -10.96 -10.75
C ARG A 480 29.22 -10.12 -11.38
N LYS A 481 29.23 -9.99 -12.69
CA LYS A 481 30.22 -9.09 -13.35
C LYS A 481 29.95 -7.65 -12.95
N PRO A 482 31.03 -6.84 -12.77
CA PRO A 482 30.87 -5.46 -12.35
C PRO A 482 30.21 -4.58 -13.43
N HIS A 483 30.34 -4.93 -14.69
CA HIS A 483 29.80 -4.23 -15.84
C HIS A 483 29.46 -5.22 -16.96
N GLY A 484 28.67 -4.76 -17.89
CA GLY A 484 28.22 -5.55 -19.02
C GLY A 484 26.73 -5.38 -19.28
N ILE A 485 26.24 -5.95 -20.36
CA ILE A 485 24.84 -5.97 -20.69
C ILE A 485 24.30 -7.40 -20.71
N LEU A 486 23.27 -7.67 -19.92
CA LEU A 486 22.50 -8.91 -19.94
C LEU A 486 21.12 -8.62 -20.54
N LEU A 487 20.76 -9.37 -21.57
CA LEU A 487 19.47 -9.24 -22.24
C LEU A 487 18.57 -10.42 -21.92
N VAL A 488 17.30 -10.12 -21.56
CA VAL A 488 16.26 -11.14 -21.39
C VAL A 488 15.25 -10.97 -22.53
N VAL A 489 15.14 -11.96 -23.39
CA VAL A 489 14.40 -11.84 -24.65
C VAL A 489 13.30 -12.86 -24.78
N GLY A 490 12.30 -12.57 -25.60
CA GLY A 490 11.14 -13.42 -25.86
C GLY A 490 9.90 -12.63 -26.22
N PRO A 491 8.84 -13.28 -26.65
CA PRO A 491 7.57 -12.63 -26.97
C PRO A 491 6.90 -12.00 -25.75
N THR A 492 5.85 -11.22 -25.96
CA THR A 492 5.01 -10.69 -24.88
C THR A 492 4.42 -11.84 -24.05
N GLY A 493 4.47 -11.71 -22.73
CA GLY A 493 3.97 -12.75 -21.81
C GLY A 493 4.93 -13.92 -21.56
N SER A 494 6.19 -13.86 -22.04
CA SER A 494 7.20 -14.89 -21.76
C SER A 494 7.81 -14.81 -20.37
N GLY A 495 7.46 -13.82 -19.55
CA GLY A 495 7.93 -13.66 -18.17
C GLY A 495 9.23 -12.85 -18.03
N LYS A 496 9.62 -12.07 -19.05
CA LYS A 496 10.85 -11.25 -19.02
C LYS A 496 10.94 -10.33 -17.80
N THR A 497 9.88 -9.56 -17.54
CA THR A 497 9.80 -8.65 -16.39
C THR A 497 10.02 -9.39 -15.08
N THR A 498 9.34 -10.53 -14.89
CA THR A 498 9.50 -11.37 -13.70
C THR A 498 10.95 -11.85 -13.52
N THR A 499 11.60 -12.28 -14.60
CA THR A 499 12.99 -12.72 -14.60
C THR A 499 13.95 -11.59 -14.25
N LEU A 500 13.79 -10.44 -14.86
CA LEU A 500 14.63 -9.27 -14.56
C LEU A 500 14.46 -8.81 -13.12
N HIS A 501 13.23 -8.77 -12.62
CA HIS A 501 12.98 -8.42 -11.22
C HIS A 501 13.50 -9.48 -10.24
N ALA A 502 13.53 -10.78 -10.61
CA ALA A 502 14.17 -11.82 -9.83
C ALA A 502 15.69 -11.63 -9.77
N VAL A 503 16.32 -11.28 -10.91
CA VAL A 503 17.74 -10.95 -10.98
C VAL A 503 18.05 -9.70 -10.16
N LEU A 504 17.25 -8.64 -10.29
CA LEU A 504 17.40 -7.42 -9.48
C LEU A 504 17.27 -7.73 -7.99
N GLY A 505 16.28 -8.52 -7.57
CA GLY A 505 16.11 -8.93 -6.18
C GLY A 505 17.32 -9.70 -5.63
N TYR A 506 17.98 -10.51 -6.46
CA TYR A 506 19.21 -11.20 -6.10
C TYR A 506 20.41 -10.25 -5.95
N LEU A 507 20.47 -9.20 -6.77
CA LEU A 507 21.56 -8.22 -6.78
C LEU A 507 21.35 -7.04 -5.81
N ASN A 508 20.14 -6.88 -5.29
CA ASN A 508 19.76 -5.75 -4.44
C ASN A 508 20.30 -5.90 -3.02
N THR A 509 21.48 -5.34 -2.79
CA THR A 509 22.14 -5.25 -1.49
C THR A 509 22.31 -3.77 -1.10
N PRO A 510 22.51 -3.45 0.19
CA PRO A 510 22.69 -2.06 0.64
C PRO A 510 23.86 -1.32 -0.05
N GLU A 511 24.84 -2.05 -0.57
CA GLU A 511 26.03 -1.51 -1.24
C GLU A 511 25.82 -1.22 -2.72
N LYS A 512 24.65 -1.63 -3.29
CA LYS A 512 24.36 -1.50 -4.71
C LYS A 512 23.28 -0.47 -4.96
N LYS A 513 23.57 0.49 -5.82
CA LYS A 513 22.62 1.48 -6.27
C LYS A 513 21.99 1.07 -7.60
N ILE A 514 20.69 0.76 -7.57
CA ILE A 514 19.95 0.21 -8.69
C ILE A 514 18.90 1.22 -9.18
N TRP A 515 18.98 1.59 -10.47
CA TRP A 515 17.97 2.40 -11.13
C TRP A 515 17.25 1.62 -12.20
N THR A 516 15.93 1.79 -12.28
CA THR A 516 15.11 1.17 -13.33
C THR A 516 14.30 2.21 -14.11
N ALA A 517 14.21 2.03 -15.41
CA ALA A 517 13.28 2.75 -16.29
C ALA A 517 12.30 1.74 -16.88
N GLU A 518 11.01 1.90 -16.66
CA GLU A 518 9.98 0.92 -17.00
C GLU A 518 8.76 1.59 -17.66
N ASP A 519 8.01 0.85 -18.47
CA ASP A 519 6.79 1.34 -19.15
C ASP A 519 5.65 0.30 -19.09
N PRO A 520 4.87 0.34 -18.01
CA PRO A 520 5.10 1.02 -16.74
C PRO A 520 5.79 0.11 -15.71
N VAL A 521 6.00 0.63 -14.49
CA VAL A 521 6.42 -0.19 -13.34
C VAL A 521 5.32 -1.20 -13.00
N GLU A 522 5.64 -2.50 -13.13
CA GLU A 522 4.71 -3.61 -12.83
C GLU A 522 4.97 -4.25 -11.47
N ILE A 523 6.23 -4.29 -11.03
CA ILE A 523 6.66 -4.91 -9.76
C ILE A 523 7.47 -3.88 -8.98
N THR A 524 6.98 -3.47 -7.82
CA THR A 524 7.73 -2.58 -6.93
C THR A 524 8.63 -3.38 -5.99
N GLN A 525 9.87 -2.92 -5.80
CA GLN A 525 10.83 -3.54 -4.88
C GLN A 525 11.48 -2.50 -4.00
N ALA A 526 11.52 -2.75 -2.70
CA ALA A 526 12.26 -1.90 -1.77
C ALA A 526 13.76 -1.89 -2.13
N GLY A 527 14.42 -0.76 -2.02
CA GLY A 527 15.85 -0.60 -2.34
C GLY A 527 16.13 -0.18 -3.79
N LEU A 528 15.18 -0.34 -4.73
CA LEU A 528 15.32 0.11 -6.12
C LEU A 528 14.80 1.53 -6.30
N GLN A 529 15.47 2.28 -7.18
CA GLN A 529 14.99 3.57 -7.67
C GLN A 529 14.26 3.33 -9.00
N GLN A 530 12.94 3.16 -8.93
CA GLN A 530 12.11 2.77 -10.07
C GLN A 530 11.44 3.99 -10.69
N VAL A 531 11.66 4.19 -11.97
CA VAL A 531 11.14 5.32 -12.72
C VAL A 531 10.24 4.84 -13.85
N GLN A 532 9.04 5.38 -13.92
CA GLN A 532 8.15 5.14 -15.05
C GLN A 532 8.41 6.17 -16.16
N VAL A 533 8.72 5.70 -17.36
CA VAL A 533 8.86 6.59 -18.53
C VAL A 533 7.49 7.11 -18.97
N SER A 534 7.50 8.29 -19.59
CA SER A 534 6.29 8.95 -20.10
C SER A 534 6.60 9.64 -21.42
N PRO A 535 6.47 8.94 -22.55
CA PRO A 535 6.75 9.49 -23.87
C PRO A 535 5.94 10.75 -24.20
N LYS A 536 4.73 10.89 -23.64
CA LYS A 536 3.86 12.06 -23.83
C LYS A 536 4.50 13.39 -23.41
N ILE A 537 5.38 13.36 -22.41
CA ILE A 537 6.12 14.53 -21.93
C ILE A 537 7.60 14.52 -22.39
N GLY A 538 7.97 13.65 -23.31
CA GLY A 538 9.33 13.49 -23.80
C GLY A 538 10.27 12.72 -22.88
N PHE A 539 9.79 12.12 -21.77
CA PHE A 539 10.60 11.32 -20.89
C PHE A 539 10.65 9.87 -21.38
N THR A 540 11.66 9.58 -22.24
CA THR A 540 11.88 8.29 -22.88
C THR A 540 12.89 7.42 -22.14
N PHE A 541 13.06 6.15 -22.53
CA PHE A 541 14.11 5.25 -22.01
C PHE A 541 15.52 5.83 -22.21
N ALA A 542 15.81 6.39 -23.36
CA ALA A 542 17.10 7.02 -23.63
C ALA A 542 17.37 8.24 -22.72
N ASN A 543 16.35 9.07 -22.48
CA ASN A 543 16.46 10.22 -21.57
C ASN A 543 16.63 9.79 -20.12
N ALA A 544 15.91 8.75 -19.69
CA ALA A 544 16.06 8.18 -18.34
C ALA A 544 17.47 7.65 -18.14
N LEU A 545 18.00 6.89 -19.10
CA LEU A 545 19.35 6.32 -19.04
C LEU A 545 20.44 7.40 -18.92
N ARG A 546 20.35 8.46 -19.75
CA ARG A 546 21.28 9.60 -19.64
C ARG A 546 21.22 10.30 -18.28
N ALA A 547 20.06 10.32 -17.64
CA ALA A 547 19.92 10.86 -16.29
C ALA A 547 20.55 9.92 -15.26
N PHE A 548 20.35 8.61 -15.40
CA PHE A 548 20.91 7.60 -14.47
C PHE A 548 22.44 7.62 -14.46
N LEU A 549 23.09 7.78 -15.61
CA LEU A 549 24.56 7.88 -15.70
C LEU A 549 25.15 9.05 -14.87
N ARG A 550 24.34 10.01 -14.45
CA ARG A 550 24.73 11.10 -13.55
C ARG A 550 24.28 10.88 -12.10
N ALA A 551 23.65 9.73 -11.82
CA ALA A 551 23.08 9.40 -10.52
C ALA A 551 23.87 8.32 -9.79
N ASP A 552 25.11 8.04 -10.23
CA ASP A 552 26.04 7.06 -9.64
C ASP A 552 25.41 5.66 -9.45
N PRO A 553 24.93 5.03 -10.53
CA PRO A 553 24.34 3.69 -10.45
C PRO A 553 25.42 2.60 -10.53
N ASP A 554 25.23 1.49 -9.85
CA ASP A 554 25.96 0.23 -10.11
C ASP A 554 25.23 -0.61 -11.16
N ILE A 555 23.90 -0.62 -11.09
CA ILE A 555 23.03 -1.45 -11.93
C ILE A 555 21.91 -0.60 -12.52
N ILE A 556 21.68 -0.79 -13.81
CA ILE A 556 20.63 -0.08 -14.55
C ILE A 556 19.72 -1.11 -15.23
N LEU A 557 18.41 -1.03 -14.98
CA LEU A 557 17.42 -1.72 -15.80
C LEU A 557 16.77 -0.75 -16.79
N ILE A 558 16.76 -1.15 -18.05
CA ILE A 558 15.99 -0.49 -19.12
C ILE A 558 14.90 -1.47 -19.54
N GLY A 559 13.64 -1.10 -19.37
CA GLY A 559 12.48 -1.97 -19.64
C GLY A 559 12.57 -2.66 -20.98
N GLU A 560 12.94 -1.96 -22.02
CA GLU A 560 13.17 -2.51 -23.35
C GLU A 560 14.05 -1.63 -24.25
N MET A 561 14.73 -2.27 -25.19
CA MET A 561 15.53 -1.61 -26.24
C MET A 561 14.82 -1.76 -27.58
N ARG A 562 13.98 -0.78 -27.96
CA ARG A 562 13.22 -0.80 -29.22
C ARG A 562 13.90 -0.05 -30.35
N ASP A 563 14.74 0.92 -30.03
CA ASP A 563 15.32 1.87 -30.96
C ASP A 563 16.84 1.97 -30.79
N LYS A 564 17.48 2.51 -31.84
CA LYS A 564 18.93 2.69 -31.91
C LYS A 564 19.47 3.56 -30.76
N GLU A 565 18.75 4.64 -30.40
CA GLU A 565 19.21 5.59 -29.39
C GLU A 565 19.31 4.94 -28.01
N THR A 566 18.26 4.20 -27.61
CA THR A 566 18.22 3.45 -26.34
C THR A 566 19.28 2.35 -26.31
N ALA A 567 19.44 1.62 -27.41
CA ALA A 567 20.41 0.55 -27.52
C ALA A 567 21.86 1.03 -27.44
N HIS A 568 22.19 2.11 -28.17
CA HIS A 568 23.52 2.76 -28.08
C HIS A 568 23.84 3.25 -26.68
N ALA A 569 22.90 3.97 -26.06
CA ALA A 569 23.09 4.47 -24.68
C ALA A 569 23.28 3.33 -23.68
N GLY A 570 22.57 2.20 -23.83
CA GLY A 570 22.75 1.00 -23.00
C GLY A 570 24.12 0.36 -23.13
N ILE A 571 24.66 0.28 -24.37
CA ILE A 571 26.00 -0.23 -24.61
C ILE A 571 27.04 0.74 -24.00
N GLU A 572 26.91 2.03 -24.23
CA GLU A 572 27.80 3.05 -23.67
C GLU A 572 27.83 2.97 -22.13
N ALA A 573 26.66 2.85 -21.48
CA ALA A 573 26.56 2.67 -20.05
C ALA A 573 27.33 1.40 -19.59
N SER A 574 27.18 0.30 -20.32
CA SER A 574 27.88 -0.95 -20.02
C SER A 574 29.40 -0.82 -20.16
N LEU A 575 29.89 -0.19 -21.24
CA LEU A 575 31.32 0.03 -21.49
C LEU A 575 31.94 1.01 -20.49
N THR A 576 31.13 1.91 -19.90
CA THR A 576 31.58 2.88 -18.89
C THR A 576 31.52 2.34 -17.46
N GLY A 577 31.26 1.05 -17.26
CA GLY A 577 31.44 0.39 -15.96
C GLY A 577 30.15 -0.01 -15.24
N HIS A 578 28.99 0.00 -15.89
CA HIS A 578 27.71 -0.33 -15.27
C HIS A 578 27.19 -1.69 -15.73
N LEU A 579 26.53 -2.42 -14.85
CA LEU A 579 25.76 -3.60 -15.24
C LEU A 579 24.37 -3.16 -15.74
N VAL A 580 24.13 -3.40 -17.03
CA VAL A 580 22.88 -3.03 -17.70
C VAL A 580 22.04 -4.27 -17.95
N LEU A 581 20.78 -4.21 -17.54
CA LEU A 581 19.77 -5.24 -17.76
C LEU A 581 18.70 -4.68 -18.72
N SER A 582 18.29 -5.45 -19.73
CA SER A 582 17.20 -4.99 -20.62
C SER A 582 16.47 -6.13 -21.31
N THR A 583 15.41 -5.78 -22.06
CA THR A 583 14.63 -6.74 -22.84
C THR A 583 14.58 -6.40 -24.33
N LEU A 584 14.35 -7.44 -25.14
CA LEU A 584 13.95 -7.32 -26.55
C LEU A 584 12.83 -8.33 -26.88
N HIS A 585 12.20 -8.14 -28.02
CA HIS A 585 11.17 -9.04 -28.57
C HIS A 585 11.74 -9.84 -29.74
N THR A 586 12.61 -10.82 -29.43
CA THR A 586 13.17 -11.80 -30.38
C THR A 586 12.81 -13.20 -29.91
N ASN A 587 12.92 -14.19 -30.79
CA ASN A 587 12.47 -15.55 -30.49
C ASN A 587 13.58 -16.44 -29.91
N SER A 588 14.84 -16.13 -30.18
CA SER A 588 16.02 -16.88 -29.72
C SER A 588 17.16 -15.95 -29.32
N ALA A 589 18.14 -16.46 -28.60
CA ALA A 589 19.29 -15.69 -28.17
C ALA A 589 20.22 -15.32 -29.35
N PRO A 590 20.54 -16.23 -30.31
CA PRO A 590 21.34 -15.88 -31.49
C PRO A 590 20.67 -14.85 -32.40
N GLU A 591 19.33 -14.94 -32.63
CA GLU A 591 18.56 -13.97 -33.42
C GLU A 591 18.66 -12.56 -32.82
N THR A 592 18.77 -12.45 -31.50
CA THR A 592 18.91 -11.18 -30.81
C THR A 592 20.18 -10.41 -31.22
N ILE A 593 21.27 -11.14 -31.45
CA ILE A 593 22.54 -10.54 -31.92
C ILE A 593 22.30 -9.84 -33.25
N THR A 594 21.78 -10.57 -34.24
CA THR A 594 21.50 -10.02 -35.57
C THR A 594 20.54 -8.81 -35.48
N ARG A 595 19.47 -8.95 -34.67
CA ARG A 595 18.50 -7.85 -34.47
C ARG A 595 19.15 -6.56 -33.96
N LEU A 596 20.11 -6.67 -33.03
CA LEU A 596 20.81 -5.52 -32.49
C LEU A 596 21.79 -4.89 -33.49
N LEU A 597 22.47 -5.73 -34.29
CA LEU A 597 23.31 -5.25 -35.40
C LEU A 597 22.46 -4.54 -36.47
N ASP A 598 21.27 -5.06 -36.81
CA ASP A 598 20.30 -4.41 -37.71
C ASP A 598 19.80 -3.04 -37.20
N LEU A 599 19.75 -2.87 -35.87
CA LEU A 599 19.45 -1.56 -35.25
C LEU A 599 20.61 -0.58 -35.43
N GLY A 600 21.73 -1.01 -36.00
CA GLY A 600 22.91 -0.19 -36.33
C GLY A 600 23.87 -0.06 -35.15
N LEU A 601 23.95 -1.07 -34.28
CA LEU A 601 24.99 -1.16 -33.27
C LEU A 601 26.30 -1.64 -33.91
N ASP A 602 27.42 -1.12 -33.40
CA ASP A 602 28.74 -1.55 -33.82
C ASP A 602 29.02 -2.96 -33.28
N PRO A 603 29.40 -3.97 -34.12
CA PRO A 603 29.60 -5.35 -33.70
C PRO A 603 30.67 -5.52 -32.61
N VAL A 604 31.73 -4.69 -32.64
CA VAL A 604 32.81 -4.75 -31.65
C VAL A 604 32.31 -4.26 -30.29
N ASN A 605 31.75 -3.06 -30.24
CA ASN A 605 31.24 -2.45 -29.03
C ASN A 605 30.12 -3.32 -28.38
N PHE A 606 29.21 -3.86 -29.23
CA PHE A 606 28.15 -4.73 -28.74
C PHE A 606 28.72 -6.01 -28.14
N SER A 607 29.61 -6.72 -28.82
CA SER A 607 30.12 -7.99 -28.33
C SER A 607 31.01 -7.83 -27.08
N ASP A 608 31.70 -6.70 -26.93
CA ASP A 608 32.48 -6.39 -25.73
C ASP A 608 31.59 -6.04 -24.54
N ALA A 609 30.51 -5.30 -24.79
CA ALA A 609 29.53 -4.95 -23.78
C ALA A 609 28.68 -6.14 -23.32
N CYS A 610 28.30 -7.05 -24.23
CA CYS A 610 27.37 -8.12 -23.95
C CYS A 610 28.00 -9.21 -23.06
N VAL A 611 27.36 -9.56 -21.95
CA VAL A 611 27.77 -10.66 -21.08
C VAL A 611 26.96 -11.92 -21.34
N GLY A 612 25.72 -11.78 -21.80
CA GLY A 612 24.87 -12.89 -22.16
C GLY A 612 23.47 -12.48 -22.62
N ILE A 613 22.80 -13.43 -23.23
CA ILE A 613 21.42 -13.28 -23.72
C ILE A 613 20.59 -14.48 -23.25
N LEU A 614 19.52 -14.23 -22.50
CA LEU A 614 18.59 -15.24 -21.99
C LEU A 614 17.29 -15.17 -22.80
N ALA A 615 17.09 -16.08 -23.74
CA ALA A 615 15.81 -16.24 -24.37
C ALA A 615 14.87 -17.08 -23.49
N GLN A 616 13.60 -16.71 -23.44
CA GLN A 616 12.65 -17.30 -22.51
C GLN A 616 11.26 -17.44 -23.11
N ARG A 617 10.59 -18.56 -22.77
CA ARG A 617 9.15 -18.78 -22.98
C ARG A 617 8.54 -19.39 -21.74
N LEU A 618 7.20 -19.31 -21.61
CA LEU A 618 6.45 -19.96 -20.54
C LEU A 618 5.69 -21.16 -21.13
N ILE A 619 5.79 -22.29 -20.43
CA ILE A 619 5.01 -23.50 -20.68
C ILE A 619 4.17 -23.83 -19.45
N ARG A 620 3.09 -24.58 -19.61
CA ARG A 620 2.21 -24.98 -18.52
C ARG A 620 2.86 -26.10 -17.69
N THR A 621 2.71 -26.00 -16.38
CA THR A 621 3.16 -27.01 -15.42
C THR A 621 2.04 -28.01 -15.17
N LEU A 622 2.38 -29.30 -15.12
CA LEU A 622 1.43 -30.36 -14.79
C LEU A 622 0.88 -30.15 -13.37
N CYS A 623 -0.40 -30.39 -13.20
CA CYS A 623 -1.04 -30.38 -11.90
C CYS A 623 -0.47 -31.48 -11.02
N LYS A 624 0.06 -31.10 -9.85
CA LYS A 624 0.69 -32.05 -8.91
C LYS A 624 -0.28 -33.09 -8.37
N SER A 625 -1.56 -32.73 -8.29
CA SER A 625 -2.61 -33.59 -7.69
C SER A 625 -3.15 -34.65 -8.66
N CYS A 626 -3.06 -34.44 -9.97
CA CYS A 626 -3.65 -35.37 -10.93
C CYS A 626 -2.73 -35.82 -12.06
N LYS A 627 -1.47 -35.36 -12.14
CA LYS A 627 -0.55 -35.84 -13.17
C LYS A 627 -0.37 -37.37 -13.10
N GLN A 628 -0.44 -38.05 -14.23
CA GLN A 628 -0.26 -39.50 -14.33
C GLN A 628 1.11 -39.83 -14.88
N GLN A 629 1.80 -40.75 -14.23
CA GLN A 629 3.05 -41.31 -14.71
C GLN A 629 2.79 -42.46 -15.65
N TYR A 630 3.57 -42.57 -16.75
CA TYR A 630 3.48 -43.66 -17.71
C TYR A 630 4.87 -43.98 -18.26
N PRO A 631 5.14 -45.22 -18.68
CA PRO A 631 6.39 -45.59 -19.34
C PRO A 631 6.43 -45.00 -20.75
N ALA A 632 7.56 -44.33 -21.10
CA ALA A 632 7.76 -43.73 -22.39
C ALA A 632 7.64 -44.79 -23.53
N SER A 633 6.83 -44.51 -24.55
CA SER A 633 6.76 -45.31 -25.74
C SER A 633 8.02 -45.14 -26.63
N GLU A 634 8.24 -46.06 -27.58
CA GLU A 634 9.33 -45.92 -28.55
C GLU A 634 9.21 -44.61 -29.36
N ASN A 635 7.98 -44.17 -29.64
CA ASN A 635 7.73 -42.90 -30.32
C ASN A 635 8.09 -41.68 -29.46
N ASP A 636 7.79 -41.73 -28.17
CA ASP A 636 8.17 -40.67 -27.24
C ASP A 636 9.70 -40.55 -27.16
N ILE A 637 10.38 -41.68 -27.05
CA ILE A 637 11.84 -41.74 -27.00
C ILE A 637 12.46 -41.22 -28.31
N ALA A 638 11.93 -41.64 -29.45
CA ALA A 638 12.34 -41.14 -30.76
C ALA A 638 12.13 -39.64 -30.93
N PHE A 639 10.98 -39.11 -30.44
CA PHE A 639 10.71 -37.68 -30.43
C PHE A 639 11.74 -36.92 -29.55
N ILE A 640 11.99 -37.37 -28.32
CA ILE A 640 12.96 -36.79 -27.43
C ILE A 640 14.35 -36.77 -28.07
N LYS A 641 14.80 -37.87 -28.61
CA LYS A 641 16.10 -37.98 -29.28
C LYS A 641 16.25 -37.00 -30.45
N ARG A 642 15.25 -36.96 -31.32
CA ARG A 642 15.24 -36.04 -32.46
C ARG A 642 15.26 -34.57 -32.06
N GLN A 643 14.47 -34.21 -31.07
CA GLN A 643 14.34 -32.79 -30.64
C GLN A 643 15.50 -32.33 -29.75
N TYR A 644 16.07 -33.21 -28.94
CA TYR A 644 17.22 -32.88 -28.11
C TYR A 644 18.54 -32.88 -28.90
N GLY A 645 18.60 -33.67 -29.92
CA GLY A 645 19.81 -33.90 -30.72
C GLY A 645 20.70 -35.02 -30.17
N GLU A 646 21.04 -36.00 -31.03
CA GLU A 646 21.80 -37.21 -30.63
C GLU A 646 23.12 -36.87 -29.96
N SER A 647 23.81 -35.84 -30.42
CA SER A 647 25.11 -35.39 -29.87
C SER A 647 25.05 -34.92 -28.41
N TYR A 648 23.89 -34.54 -27.93
CA TYR A 648 23.69 -33.97 -26.60
C TYR A 648 22.96 -34.89 -25.62
N LEU A 649 22.50 -36.06 -26.08
CA LEU A 649 21.73 -37.01 -25.26
C LEU A 649 22.46 -37.50 -24.01
N ASN A 650 23.80 -37.59 -24.08
CA ASN A 650 24.64 -38.02 -22.95
C ASN A 650 24.57 -37.06 -21.76
N GLU A 651 24.06 -35.84 -21.97
CA GLU A 651 23.88 -34.85 -20.90
C GLU A 651 22.55 -35.04 -20.13
N LEU A 652 21.62 -35.82 -20.73
CA LEU A 652 20.38 -36.21 -20.07
C LEU A 652 20.65 -37.56 -19.35
N ASP A 653 20.50 -37.50 -18.02
CA ASP A 653 20.49 -38.72 -17.22
C ASP A 653 19.16 -39.47 -17.43
N LEU A 654 19.07 -40.24 -18.51
CA LEU A 654 17.83 -40.94 -18.89
C LEU A 654 17.73 -42.25 -18.08
N PRO A 655 16.76 -42.35 -17.16
CA PRO A 655 16.51 -43.58 -16.43
C PRO A 655 15.99 -44.69 -17.36
N SER A 656 16.29 -45.95 -17.04
CA SER A 656 15.74 -47.08 -17.77
C SER A 656 14.92 -47.97 -16.81
N PRO A 657 13.62 -48.11 -16.98
CA PRO A 657 12.77 -47.49 -18.02
C PRO A 657 12.56 -45.98 -17.80
N LEU A 658 12.43 -45.22 -18.91
CA LEU A 658 12.09 -43.82 -18.88
C LEU A 658 10.60 -43.66 -18.54
N MET A 659 10.34 -43.02 -17.44
CA MET A 659 8.98 -42.70 -16.99
C MET A 659 8.65 -41.22 -17.29
N LEU A 660 7.60 -40.98 -18.01
CA LEU A 660 7.08 -39.64 -18.33
C LEU A 660 5.78 -39.37 -17.60
N HIS A 661 5.36 -38.09 -17.62
CA HIS A 661 4.11 -37.66 -17.01
C HIS A 661 3.20 -37.02 -18.07
N LYS A 662 1.89 -37.18 -17.90
CA LYS A 662 0.86 -36.57 -18.75
C LYS A 662 -0.19 -35.87 -17.89
N ALA A 663 -0.86 -34.89 -18.50
CA ALA A 663 -2.02 -34.22 -17.92
C ALA A 663 -3.21 -35.17 -17.85
N ASP A 664 -3.96 -35.13 -16.74
CA ASP A 664 -5.22 -35.87 -16.58
C ASP A 664 -6.39 -34.90 -16.42
N GLY A 665 -6.58 -34.34 -15.25
CA GLY A 665 -7.62 -33.39 -14.90
C GLY A 665 -8.25 -33.66 -13.53
N CYS A 666 -8.44 -32.60 -12.74
CA CYS A 666 -9.13 -32.69 -11.46
C CYS A 666 -9.77 -31.32 -11.12
N GLU A 667 -10.54 -31.26 -10.04
CA GLU A 667 -11.16 -30.01 -9.57
C GLU A 667 -10.13 -28.89 -9.32
N GLU A 668 -8.99 -29.22 -8.72
CA GLU A 668 -7.94 -28.21 -8.42
C GLU A 668 -7.37 -27.53 -9.66
N CYS A 669 -7.30 -28.20 -10.80
CA CYS A 669 -6.82 -27.63 -12.05
C CYS A 669 -7.97 -27.23 -13.01
N GLY A 670 -9.21 -27.32 -12.56
CA GLY A 670 -10.40 -27.07 -13.38
C GLY A 670 -10.49 -27.98 -14.60
N GLY A 671 -10.18 -29.28 -14.42
CA GLY A 671 -10.29 -30.31 -15.46
C GLY A 671 -9.19 -30.31 -16.51
N THR A 672 -8.19 -29.42 -16.44
CA THR A 672 -7.20 -29.24 -17.53
C THR A 672 -5.96 -30.10 -17.41
N GLY A 673 -5.69 -30.65 -16.24
CA GLY A 673 -4.43 -31.35 -15.93
C GLY A 673 -3.21 -30.44 -15.74
N TYR A 674 -3.35 -29.09 -15.87
CA TYR A 674 -2.27 -28.13 -15.70
C TYR A 674 -2.61 -27.12 -14.63
N ARG A 675 -1.59 -26.70 -13.86
CA ARG A 675 -1.74 -25.63 -12.86
C ARG A 675 -0.44 -24.85 -12.73
N GLY A 676 -0.47 -23.58 -13.13
CA GLY A 676 0.69 -22.70 -13.15
C GLY A 676 1.52 -22.85 -14.41
N ARG A 677 2.59 -22.05 -14.48
CA ARG A 677 3.51 -21.99 -15.60
C ARG A 677 4.94 -22.03 -15.10
N THR A 678 5.86 -22.56 -15.96
CA THR A 678 7.29 -22.52 -15.73
C THR A 678 8.01 -21.95 -16.93
N GLY A 679 9.17 -21.28 -16.70
CA GLY A 679 10.01 -20.81 -17.79
C GLY A 679 10.76 -21.94 -18.47
N VAL A 680 10.96 -21.87 -19.77
CA VAL A 680 12.00 -22.58 -20.51
C VAL A 680 13.00 -21.55 -21.01
N HIS A 681 14.30 -21.92 -20.97
CA HIS A 681 15.37 -20.96 -21.04
C HIS A 681 16.47 -21.42 -22.00
N GLU A 682 16.90 -20.49 -22.85
CA GLU A 682 18.07 -20.62 -23.73
C GLU A 682 19.05 -19.52 -23.34
N LEU A 683 20.19 -19.90 -22.71
CA LEU A 683 21.16 -18.93 -22.19
C LEU A 683 22.45 -18.99 -23.02
N LEU A 684 22.65 -17.95 -23.82
CA LEU A 684 23.85 -17.71 -24.60
C LEU A 684 24.82 -16.88 -23.78
N GLY A 685 26.07 -17.36 -23.65
CA GLY A 685 27.18 -16.60 -23.06
C GLY A 685 28.11 -16.07 -24.14
N MET A 686 28.66 -14.90 -23.94
CA MET A 686 29.58 -14.27 -24.89
C MET A 686 31.00 -14.84 -24.72
N THR A 687 31.36 -15.80 -25.57
CA THR A 687 32.70 -16.41 -25.64
C THR A 687 33.58 -15.69 -26.65
N PRO A 688 34.94 -15.86 -26.60
CA PRO A 688 35.84 -15.30 -27.60
C PRO A 688 35.53 -15.79 -29.03
N GLU A 689 35.14 -17.05 -29.18
CA GLU A 689 34.81 -17.70 -30.44
C GLU A 689 33.54 -17.08 -31.04
N LEU A 690 32.53 -16.88 -30.22
CA LEU A 690 31.27 -16.24 -30.63
C LEU A 690 31.50 -14.75 -31.01
N ARG A 691 32.34 -14.02 -30.26
CA ARG A 691 32.75 -12.65 -30.62
C ARG A 691 33.37 -12.59 -31.99
N GLY A 692 34.29 -13.56 -32.28
CA GLY A 692 34.93 -13.66 -33.58
C GLY A 692 33.96 -13.90 -34.74
N LEU A 693 32.84 -14.59 -34.49
CA LEU A 693 31.74 -14.73 -35.48
C LEU A 693 30.96 -13.43 -35.63
N ILE A 694 30.66 -12.73 -34.53
CA ILE A 694 29.95 -11.44 -34.56
C ILE A 694 30.76 -10.39 -35.32
N TYR A 695 32.09 -10.32 -35.12
CA TYR A 695 32.96 -9.41 -35.85
C TYR A 695 32.98 -9.67 -37.36
N LYS A 696 32.76 -10.90 -37.79
CA LYS A 696 32.70 -11.33 -39.18
C LYS A 696 31.30 -11.28 -39.76
N GLU A 697 30.33 -10.79 -38.97
CA GLU A 697 28.91 -10.78 -39.35
C GLU A 697 28.41 -12.17 -39.78
N GLY A 698 28.81 -13.21 -39.02
CA GLY A 698 28.43 -14.60 -39.26
C GLY A 698 26.92 -14.80 -39.22
N SER A 699 26.44 -15.88 -39.85
CA SER A 699 25.02 -16.16 -39.89
C SER A 699 24.46 -16.55 -38.49
N VAL A 700 23.16 -16.37 -38.30
CA VAL A 700 22.45 -16.83 -37.07
C VAL A 700 22.70 -18.31 -36.82
N SER A 701 22.79 -19.12 -37.88
CA SER A 701 23.07 -20.57 -37.78
C SER A 701 24.48 -20.85 -37.23
N ASP A 702 25.49 -20.12 -37.72
CA ASP A 702 26.87 -20.28 -37.24
C ASP A 702 26.99 -19.86 -35.76
N MET A 703 26.35 -18.75 -35.39
CA MET A 703 26.28 -18.27 -34.00
C MET A 703 25.57 -19.27 -33.09
N LYS A 704 24.45 -19.88 -33.55
CA LYS A 704 23.73 -20.92 -32.81
C LYS A 704 24.58 -22.15 -32.61
N GLU A 705 25.24 -22.65 -33.66
CA GLU A 705 26.10 -23.80 -33.58
C GLU A 705 27.27 -23.56 -32.61
N GLN A 706 27.92 -22.41 -32.69
CA GLN A 706 29.00 -22.06 -31.74
C GLN A 706 28.47 -21.95 -30.30
N ALA A 707 27.36 -21.25 -30.08
CA ALA A 707 26.76 -21.11 -28.76
C ALA A 707 26.40 -22.49 -28.14
N MET A 708 25.94 -23.44 -28.95
CA MET A 708 25.65 -24.79 -28.51
C MET A 708 26.94 -25.56 -28.15
N LYS A 709 28.02 -25.39 -28.90
CA LYS A 709 29.34 -25.93 -28.55
C LYS A 709 29.84 -25.33 -27.22
N ASP A 710 29.55 -24.07 -26.98
CA ASP A 710 29.90 -23.34 -25.76
C ASP A 710 28.95 -23.68 -24.57
N GLY A 711 28.06 -24.65 -24.74
CA GLY A 711 27.18 -25.20 -23.69
C GLY A 711 25.80 -24.54 -23.60
N MET A 712 25.38 -23.73 -24.58
CA MET A 712 23.97 -23.30 -24.69
C MET A 712 23.09 -24.52 -25.02
N ARG A 713 21.89 -24.52 -24.43
CA ARG A 713 20.82 -25.45 -24.81
C ARG A 713 19.61 -24.63 -25.25
N THR A 714 18.96 -25.08 -26.33
CA THR A 714 17.80 -24.39 -26.93
C THR A 714 16.58 -24.46 -26.00
N LEU A 715 15.58 -23.60 -26.27
CA LEU A 715 14.31 -23.62 -25.56
C LEU A 715 13.66 -25.02 -25.58
N VAL A 716 13.72 -25.70 -26.73
CA VAL A 716 13.18 -27.06 -26.88
C VAL A 716 13.95 -28.07 -26.03
N GLN A 717 15.27 -27.98 -25.99
CA GLN A 717 16.10 -28.85 -25.14
C GLN A 717 15.83 -28.65 -23.66
N ASP A 718 15.66 -27.39 -23.21
CA ASP A 718 15.28 -27.11 -21.81
C ASP A 718 13.86 -27.60 -21.49
N ALA A 719 12.92 -27.49 -22.45
CA ALA A 719 11.58 -28.05 -22.29
C ALA A 719 11.61 -29.57 -22.09
N ILE A 720 12.42 -30.28 -22.89
CA ILE A 720 12.59 -31.73 -22.75
C ILE A 720 13.19 -32.09 -21.39
N TYR A 721 14.18 -31.33 -20.92
CA TYR A 721 14.74 -31.52 -19.58
C TYR A 721 13.65 -31.45 -18.51
N LYS A 722 12.71 -30.50 -18.62
CA LYS A 722 11.58 -30.35 -17.68
C LYS A 722 10.53 -31.46 -17.82
N VAL A 723 10.35 -32.03 -19.01
CA VAL A 723 9.51 -33.21 -19.21
C VAL A 723 10.10 -34.42 -18.46
N ILE A 724 11.41 -34.64 -18.57
CA ILE A 724 12.07 -35.72 -17.87
C ILE A 724 11.98 -35.55 -16.34
N LYS A 725 12.06 -34.31 -15.85
CA LYS A 725 11.79 -33.99 -14.45
C LYS A 725 10.32 -34.17 -14.01
N GLY A 726 9.39 -34.31 -14.93
CA GLY A 726 7.96 -34.43 -14.63
C GLY A 726 7.28 -33.11 -14.25
N ASP A 727 7.88 -31.98 -14.64
CA ASP A 727 7.29 -30.64 -14.43
C ASP A 727 6.22 -30.34 -15.49
N THR A 728 6.38 -30.89 -16.70
CA THR A 728 5.51 -30.68 -17.85
C THR A 728 5.41 -31.96 -18.70
N ASP A 729 4.76 -31.91 -19.86
CA ASP A 729 4.60 -33.03 -20.77
C ASP A 729 5.08 -32.74 -22.20
N LEU A 730 5.10 -33.76 -23.04
CA LEU A 730 5.53 -33.67 -24.44
C LEU A 730 4.65 -32.74 -25.28
N ALA A 731 3.39 -32.57 -24.92
CA ALA A 731 2.48 -31.64 -25.64
C ALA A 731 2.96 -30.19 -25.50
N GLN A 732 3.55 -29.82 -24.36
CA GLN A 732 4.11 -28.48 -24.17
C GLN A 732 5.42 -28.29 -24.94
N VAL A 733 6.22 -29.33 -25.13
CA VAL A 733 7.43 -29.28 -25.99
C VAL A 733 7.03 -28.98 -27.44
N GLN A 734 5.95 -29.60 -27.94
CA GLN A 734 5.45 -29.34 -29.31
C GLN A 734 5.05 -27.88 -29.52
N ILE A 735 4.48 -27.23 -28.50
CA ILE A 735 4.14 -25.81 -28.56
C ILE A 735 5.40 -24.94 -28.68
N VAL A 736 6.47 -25.29 -27.97
CA VAL A 736 7.74 -24.56 -28.05
C VAL A 736 8.39 -24.76 -29.41
N SER A 737 8.46 -26.02 -29.91
CA SER A 737 9.10 -26.35 -31.18
C SER A 737 8.35 -25.82 -32.42
N GLY A 738 7.02 -25.70 -32.37
CA GLY A 738 6.22 -25.12 -33.45
C GLY A 738 6.30 -23.60 -33.55
N ALA A 739 6.93 -22.95 -32.57
CA ALA A 739 7.09 -21.51 -32.52
C ALA A 739 8.57 -21.08 -32.77
N GLU A 740 9.51 -22.03 -32.94
CA GLU A 740 10.84 -21.83 -33.54
C GLU A 740 10.73 -21.95 -35.04
#